data_75a663349639ef5f1e2009d5874bce12
#
_entry.id   75a663349639ef5f1e2009d5874bce12
#
_cell.length_a   1.000
_cell.length_b   1.000
_cell.length_c   1.000
_cell.angle_alpha   90.00
_cell.angle_beta   90.00
_cell.angle_gamma   90.00
#
_symmetry.space_group_name_H-M   'P 1'
#
loop_
_entity.id
_entity.type
_entity.pdbx_description
1 polymer ?
#
loop_
_entity_poly.entity_id
_entity_poly.type
_entity_poly.pdbx_seq_one_letter_code
_entity_poly.pdbx_strand_id
1 'polypeptide(L)'
;MGDVLPLACYPVSVSEANRIWQTGNIIDSELPTLAFQVAYTVFVACLFFLLFKPFHQSRLITYVFAGFLLTPPLLRRFEFLFALVYPITGIMNVEVISNFGLIYYAFLNGLEMNLDTILKAKKEATSIATAGIIFPMIAGSGLYALHRRFYINNIFKLEEVSTHVYLIWSLVLSVTGFPNLVEILSELKLHYTGLGKVALTAAMIIDTYNWILFTLLIPFSTYSSNAIYSVLSTIMFVIVCIVLVRPIITKFVERKTEENEMDEYQLLFVVMGLLLCSYVTDIIGTHGIVGAFVYGLILPRGRFADSVMAVSDDFGTGFLASIYFSGTGMRFMISSVFSHANWKLTFLVVILLCVTKILGTLFVTSLFGRPAKDGFAIGLLLNTKGALALILLSIAWDKMIFFAPTYAVLISAVLLMTMVVSPIINLIFKPRKRFQQTKLRTIERLRIDAELRMLACVHTNQHATSMINIIELFSATRLSPVYVFGLYLVEITNRATALVVAHMDKPTSQLGGQTAFTQSQVELENITFTFEGFGNRAGHDAFRVETTSVVSAYESIHEDIFNSARERGASLILLPFHKHLSNGNLLETTNSVYKDINKSVMQNAPCSVGIFVDRNLGSFSKTKLRILMVFVGGPNDREALAIAWKMARHRNVELSMIRIRLFDEPVEIESTHFEEARGILSYVMDEEKQRELDEGYISKFRYTAVNNEDSISYSEVDVHTSEDVPRVLKELDQNGCDLYIVGRGYYRNSKIFSNLLEWCECVELGVIGDILASNIFGSSSSVLVVQQYGFGGMEFGKKNSAKLIVKTE
;
A
#
# COMPACT_ATOMS: atom_id res chain seq x y z
N MET A 1 -23.72 -45.76 28.54
CA MET A 1 -24.49 -46.24 27.38
C MET A 1 -23.96 -45.50 26.18
N GLY A 2 -23.22 -46.17 25.32
CA GLY A 2 -22.66 -45.53 24.13
C GLY A 2 -23.75 -45.27 23.13
N ASP A 3 -24.02 -44.01 22.87
CA ASP A 3 -24.88 -43.61 21.77
C ASP A 3 -24.22 -44.04 20.47
N VAL A 4 -24.78 -45.08 19.86
CA VAL A 4 -24.44 -45.52 18.52
C VAL A 4 -24.88 -44.39 17.60
N LEU A 5 -23.93 -43.55 17.12
CA LEU A 5 -24.19 -42.62 16.04
C LEU A 5 -24.81 -43.39 14.87
N PRO A 6 -25.93 -42.96 14.30
CA PRO A 6 -26.51 -43.61 13.15
C PRO A 6 -25.51 -43.65 12.02
N LEU A 7 -25.01 -44.81 11.66
CA LEU A 7 -24.18 -45.04 10.49
C LEU A 7 -25.05 -44.75 9.26
N ALA A 8 -24.86 -43.59 8.66
CA ALA A 8 -25.42 -43.30 7.35
C ALA A 8 -24.53 -43.94 6.27
N CYS A 9 -24.99 -45.05 5.72
CA CYS A 9 -24.35 -45.68 4.58
C CYS A 9 -24.76 -44.92 3.31
N TYR A 10 -23.85 -44.27 2.68
CA TYR A 10 -24.05 -43.62 1.38
C TYR A 10 -23.65 -44.61 0.28
N PRO A 11 -24.50 -44.85 -0.73
CA PRO A 11 -24.08 -45.62 -1.88
C PRO A 11 -22.97 -44.80 -2.61
N VAL A 12 -21.78 -45.36 -2.71
CA VAL A 12 -20.74 -44.79 -3.57
C VAL A 12 -21.18 -45.00 -5.01
N SER A 13 -21.85 -44.01 -5.58
CA SER A 13 -22.12 -44.01 -7.02
C SER A 13 -20.85 -43.64 -7.74
N VAL A 14 -20.23 -44.60 -8.43
CA VAL A 14 -19.20 -44.34 -9.41
C VAL A 14 -19.76 -43.37 -10.45
N SER A 15 -19.22 -42.18 -10.48
CA SER A 15 -19.68 -41.09 -11.34
C SER A 15 -19.47 -41.44 -12.82
N GLU A 16 -20.52 -41.82 -13.52
CA GLU A 16 -20.51 -41.81 -14.97
C GLU A 16 -20.80 -40.41 -15.50
N ALA A 17 -19.86 -39.87 -16.29
CA ALA A 17 -19.97 -38.59 -16.90
C ALA A 17 -21.05 -38.53 -18.00
N ASN A 18 -21.67 -37.36 -18.20
CA ASN A 18 -22.65 -37.00 -19.24
C ASN A 18 -24.15 -37.16 -18.88
N ARG A 19 -24.59 -36.48 -17.84
CA ARG A 19 -25.95 -36.67 -17.29
C ARG A 19 -27.02 -35.69 -17.78
N ILE A 20 -26.70 -34.64 -18.51
CA ILE A 20 -27.70 -33.72 -19.11
C ILE A 20 -28.47 -34.43 -20.24
N TRP A 21 -27.76 -35.29 -20.96
CA TRP A 21 -28.29 -36.01 -22.14
C TRP A 21 -28.58 -37.49 -21.83
N GLN A 22 -28.10 -37.99 -20.71
CA GLN A 22 -28.37 -39.32 -20.20
C GLN A 22 -29.15 -39.24 -18.88
N THR A 23 -30.20 -39.98 -18.74
CA THR A 23 -31.17 -39.97 -17.59
C THR A 23 -30.50 -40.19 -16.23
N GLY A 24 -29.98 -39.13 -15.59
CA GLY A 24 -29.42 -39.18 -14.26
C GLY A 24 -29.51 -37.81 -13.55
N ASN A 25 -29.71 -37.81 -12.26
CA ASN A 25 -29.73 -36.59 -11.45
C ASN A 25 -28.30 -36.02 -11.28
N ILE A 26 -28.10 -34.76 -11.64
CA ILE A 26 -26.82 -34.02 -11.45
C ILE A 26 -26.40 -34.03 -9.97
N ILE A 27 -27.37 -34.05 -9.06
CA ILE A 27 -27.17 -33.97 -7.60
C ILE A 27 -26.48 -35.22 -7.04
N ASP A 28 -26.60 -36.38 -7.73
CA ASP A 28 -26.04 -37.64 -7.24
C ASP A 28 -24.52 -37.80 -7.55
N SER A 29 -23.90 -36.88 -8.30
CA SER A 29 -22.49 -36.91 -8.64
C SER A 29 -21.69 -35.95 -7.80
N GLU A 30 -20.62 -36.44 -7.14
CA GLU A 30 -19.82 -35.67 -6.19
C GLU A 30 -19.04 -34.55 -6.82
N LEU A 31 -18.33 -34.78 -7.95
CA LEU A 31 -17.48 -33.79 -8.59
C LEU A 31 -18.22 -32.59 -9.18
N PRO A 32 -19.29 -32.74 -9.97
CA PRO A 32 -20.06 -31.58 -10.47
C PRO A 32 -20.72 -30.77 -9.35
N THR A 33 -21.24 -31.45 -8.31
CA THR A 33 -21.84 -30.75 -7.16
C THR A 33 -20.80 -29.98 -6.37
N LEU A 34 -19.62 -30.54 -6.12
CA LEU A 34 -18.50 -29.86 -5.47
C LEU A 34 -18.03 -28.64 -6.30
N ALA A 35 -17.86 -28.82 -7.60
CA ALA A 35 -17.45 -27.71 -8.48
C ALA A 35 -18.47 -26.57 -8.46
N PHE A 36 -19.77 -26.90 -8.48
CA PHE A 36 -20.83 -25.89 -8.37
C PHE A 36 -20.84 -25.21 -6.99
N GLN A 37 -20.73 -25.96 -5.89
CA GLN A 37 -20.71 -25.43 -4.53
C GLN A 37 -19.56 -24.43 -4.33
N VAL A 38 -18.35 -24.80 -4.77
CA VAL A 38 -17.16 -23.95 -4.70
C VAL A 38 -17.33 -22.71 -5.56
N ALA A 39 -17.72 -22.87 -6.83
CA ALA A 39 -17.92 -21.76 -7.76
C ALA A 39 -18.98 -20.78 -7.25
N TYR A 40 -20.11 -21.29 -6.75
CA TYR A 40 -21.21 -20.49 -6.22
C TYR A 40 -20.80 -19.75 -4.95
N THR A 41 -20.10 -20.40 -4.03
CA THR A 41 -19.60 -19.77 -2.79
C THR A 41 -18.62 -18.63 -3.09
N VAL A 42 -17.66 -18.87 -3.98
CA VAL A 42 -16.70 -17.85 -4.39
C VAL A 42 -17.38 -16.71 -5.14
N PHE A 43 -18.34 -17.02 -6.03
CA PHE A 43 -19.12 -16.00 -6.72
C PHE A 43 -19.86 -15.07 -5.76
N VAL A 44 -20.58 -15.64 -4.78
CA VAL A 44 -21.29 -14.85 -3.75
C VAL A 44 -20.30 -14.05 -2.92
N ALA A 45 -19.16 -14.62 -2.53
CA ALA A 45 -18.11 -13.92 -1.81
C ALA A 45 -17.56 -12.71 -2.59
N CYS A 46 -17.28 -12.88 -3.89
CA CYS A 46 -16.85 -11.79 -4.77
C CYS A 46 -17.92 -10.70 -4.91
N LEU A 47 -19.19 -11.08 -5.04
CA LEU A 47 -20.31 -10.13 -5.13
C LEU A 47 -20.40 -9.26 -3.86
N PHE A 48 -20.30 -9.88 -2.68
CA PHE A 48 -20.29 -9.15 -1.41
C PHE A 48 -19.06 -8.27 -1.26
N PHE A 49 -17.89 -8.72 -1.72
CA PHE A 49 -16.68 -7.91 -1.71
C PHE A 49 -16.87 -6.62 -2.53
N LEU A 50 -17.44 -6.71 -3.74
CA LEU A 50 -17.76 -5.54 -4.55
C LEU A 50 -18.78 -4.61 -3.89
N LEU A 51 -19.80 -5.19 -3.23
CA LEU A 51 -20.85 -4.44 -2.54
C LEU A 51 -20.31 -3.68 -1.31
N PHE A 52 -19.38 -4.27 -0.56
CA PHE A 52 -18.83 -3.69 0.66
C PHE A 52 -17.59 -2.81 0.42
N LYS A 53 -17.02 -2.83 -0.79
CA LYS A 53 -15.86 -1.99 -1.16
C LYS A 53 -16.05 -0.50 -0.84
N PRO A 54 -17.20 0.17 -1.13
CA PRO A 54 -17.39 1.58 -0.80
C PRO A 54 -17.42 1.88 0.71
N PHE A 55 -17.62 0.86 1.56
CA PHE A 55 -17.60 1.00 3.02
C PHE A 55 -16.24 0.75 3.64
N HIS A 56 -15.19 0.53 2.83
CA HIS A 56 -13.83 0.22 3.31
C HIS A 56 -13.80 -0.93 4.33
N GLN A 57 -14.54 -2.01 4.04
CA GLN A 57 -14.59 -3.19 4.89
C GLN A 57 -13.55 -4.23 4.45
N SER A 58 -12.95 -4.94 5.42
CA SER A 58 -11.95 -5.98 5.11
C SER A 58 -12.57 -7.16 4.37
N ARG A 59 -11.77 -7.81 3.51
CA ARG A 59 -12.16 -8.97 2.70
C ARG A 59 -12.76 -10.08 3.58
N LEU A 60 -12.16 -10.31 4.72
CA LEU A 60 -12.57 -11.37 5.64
C LEU A 60 -14.02 -11.20 6.14
N ILE A 61 -14.41 -9.98 6.52
CA ILE A 61 -15.78 -9.68 6.94
C ILE A 61 -16.75 -9.93 5.80
N THR A 62 -16.40 -9.50 4.60
CA THR A 62 -17.25 -9.66 3.42
C THR A 62 -17.52 -11.13 3.11
N TYR A 63 -16.52 -12.02 3.27
CA TYR A 63 -16.68 -13.47 3.10
C TYR A 63 -17.61 -14.09 4.12
N VAL A 64 -17.52 -13.68 5.39
CA VAL A 64 -18.46 -14.17 6.42
C VAL A 64 -19.89 -13.72 6.13
N PHE A 65 -20.09 -12.48 5.66
CA PHE A 65 -21.41 -11.99 5.24
C PHE A 65 -21.95 -12.75 4.03
N ALA A 66 -21.10 -13.10 3.07
CA ALA A 66 -21.49 -13.98 1.97
C ALA A 66 -22.02 -15.32 2.48
N GLY A 67 -21.33 -15.88 3.49
CA GLY A 67 -21.77 -17.11 4.17
C GLY A 67 -23.14 -16.97 4.84
N PHE A 68 -23.50 -15.81 5.39
CA PHE A 68 -24.85 -15.61 5.96
C PHE A 68 -25.95 -15.75 4.93
N LEU A 69 -25.73 -15.28 3.70
CA LEU A 69 -26.69 -15.47 2.61
C LEU A 69 -26.84 -16.94 2.22
N LEU A 70 -25.77 -17.69 2.38
CA LEU A 70 -25.73 -19.12 2.06
C LEU A 70 -26.26 -20.02 3.20
N THR A 71 -26.76 -19.45 4.30
CA THR A 71 -27.29 -20.26 5.44
C THR A 71 -28.47 -21.13 5.03
N PRO A 72 -28.59 -22.37 5.55
CA PRO A 72 -29.68 -23.28 5.22
C PRO A 72 -31.10 -22.71 5.36
N PRO A 73 -31.43 -21.94 6.41
CA PRO A 73 -32.78 -21.39 6.55
C PRO A 73 -33.17 -20.40 5.46
N LEU A 74 -32.16 -19.64 4.93
CA LEU A 74 -32.41 -18.66 3.89
C LEU A 74 -32.51 -19.32 2.51
N LEU A 75 -31.58 -20.26 2.24
CA LEU A 75 -31.49 -20.92 0.95
C LEU A 75 -32.65 -21.93 0.72
N ARG A 76 -33.24 -22.47 1.80
CA ARG A 76 -34.37 -23.41 1.75
C ARG A 76 -35.63 -22.81 1.07
N ARG A 77 -35.69 -21.47 0.94
CA ARG A 77 -36.74 -20.83 0.12
C ARG A 77 -36.61 -21.14 -1.38
N PHE A 78 -35.40 -21.52 -1.83
CA PHE A 78 -35.11 -21.86 -3.22
C PHE A 78 -34.69 -23.33 -3.26
N GLU A 79 -35.69 -24.23 -3.33
CA GLU A 79 -35.49 -25.69 -3.20
C GLU A 79 -34.40 -26.24 -4.13
N PHE A 80 -34.37 -25.78 -5.39
CA PHE A 80 -33.37 -26.19 -6.37
C PHE A 80 -31.94 -25.80 -5.94
N LEU A 81 -31.73 -24.55 -5.52
CA LEU A 81 -30.42 -24.07 -5.05
C LEU A 81 -30.01 -24.74 -3.76
N PHE A 82 -30.96 -24.96 -2.86
CA PHE A 82 -30.72 -25.68 -1.60
C PHE A 82 -30.25 -27.11 -1.85
N ALA A 83 -30.87 -27.84 -2.74
CA ALA A 83 -30.50 -29.21 -3.09
C ALA A 83 -29.08 -29.25 -3.74
N LEU A 84 -28.72 -28.22 -4.48
CA LEU A 84 -27.43 -28.14 -5.18
C LEU A 84 -26.28 -27.70 -4.23
N VAL A 85 -26.55 -26.77 -3.30
CA VAL A 85 -25.55 -26.23 -2.37
C VAL A 85 -25.37 -27.13 -1.13
N TYR A 86 -26.44 -27.83 -0.70
CA TYR A 86 -26.44 -28.70 0.46
C TYR A 86 -26.81 -30.16 0.13
N PRO A 87 -26.20 -30.79 -0.87
CA PRO A 87 -26.39 -32.23 -1.06
C PRO A 87 -25.73 -32.96 0.09
N ILE A 88 -26.39 -34.03 0.57
CA ILE A 88 -25.93 -34.79 1.73
C ILE A 88 -24.52 -35.34 1.54
N THR A 89 -24.17 -35.72 0.32
CA THR A 89 -22.85 -36.26 -0.07
C THR A 89 -21.78 -35.19 -0.27
N GLY A 90 -22.15 -33.97 -0.63
CA GLY A 90 -21.20 -32.89 -1.01
C GLY A 90 -20.72 -32.01 0.15
N ILE A 91 -21.42 -32.00 1.29
CA ILE A 91 -21.06 -31.13 2.42
C ILE A 91 -19.66 -31.45 2.97
N MET A 92 -19.34 -32.74 3.13
CA MET A 92 -18.02 -33.16 3.63
C MET A 92 -16.88 -32.76 2.70
N ASN A 93 -17.11 -32.81 1.40
CA ASN A 93 -16.07 -32.45 0.40
C ASN A 93 -15.72 -30.97 0.46
N VAL A 94 -16.73 -30.08 0.60
CA VAL A 94 -16.50 -28.64 0.78
C VAL A 94 -15.78 -28.35 2.10
N GLU A 95 -16.11 -29.07 3.16
CA GLU A 95 -15.45 -28.92 4.47
C GLU A 95 -13.97 -29.30 4.42
N VAL A 96 -13.61 -30.35 3.67
CA VAL A 96 -12.19 -30.71 3.43
C VAL A 96 -11.45 -29.59 2.71
N ILE A 97 -12.00 -29.03 1.63
CA ILE A 97 -11.38 -27.90 0.92
C ILE A 97 -11.30 -26.67 1.82
N SER A 98 -12.33 -26.40 2.60
CA SER A 98 -12.38 -25.33 3.58
C SER A 98 -11.26 -25.45 4.61
N ASN A 99 -11.05 -26.63 5.19
CA ASN A 99 -9.98 -26.87 6.16
C ASN A 99 -8.60 -26.80 5.51
N PHE A 100 -8.43 -27.23 4.26
CA PHE A 100 -7.21 -27.02 3.51
C PHE A 100 -6.92 -25.52 3.32
N GLY A 101 -7.96 -24.75 2.99
CA GLY A 101 -7.87 -23.29 2.91
C GLY A 101 -7.45 -22.64 4.23
N LEU A 102 -7.94 -23.16 5.35
CA LEU A 102 -7.57 -22.70 6.67
C LEU A 102 -6.08 -22.95 7.00
N ILE A 103 -5.57 -24.15 6.68
CA ILE A 103 -4.14 -24.49 6.84
C ILE A 103 -3.28 -23.55 5.99
N TYR A 104 -3.68 -23.35 4.74
CA TYR A 104 -2.94 -22.49 3.81
C TYR A 104 -2.94 -21.01 4.26
N TYR A 105 -4.07 -20.52 4.75
CA TYR A 105 -4.21 -19.19 5.32
C TYR A 105 -3.34 -18.99 6.57
N ALA A 106 -3.29 -19.98 7.46
CA ALA A 106 -2.42 -19.94 8.64
C ALA A 106 -0.93 -19.91 8.27
N PHE A 107 -0.55 -20.64 7.23
CA PHE A 107 0.80 -20.62 6.67
C PHE A 107 1.20 -19.24 6.16
N LEU A 108 0.33 -18.60 5.37
CA LEU A 108 0.58 -17.24 4.86
C LEU A 108 0.72 -16.23 6.00
N ASN A 109 -0.12 -16.32 7.04
CA ASN A 109 0.02 -15.48 8.23
C ASN A 109 1.36 -15.70 8.94
N GLY A 110 1.81 -16.95 9.05
CA GLY A 110 3.13 -17.27 9.64
C GLY A 110 4.28 -16.70 8.81
N LEU A 111 4.18 -16.79 7.49
CA LEU A 111 5.17 -16.26 6.55
C LEU A 111 5.23 -14.71 6.60
N GLU A 112 4.09 -14.07 6.83
CA GLU A 112 3.96 -12.63 6.93
C GLU A 112 4.55 -12.07 8.24
N MET A 113 4.48 -12.81 9.34
CA MET A 113 4.92 -12.37 10.67
C MET A 113 6.43 -12.15 10.77
N ASN A 114 6.85 -10.99 11.31
CA ASN A 114 8.26 -10.65 11.50
C ASN A 114 8.65 -10.55 12.99
N LEU A 115 9.27 -11.60 13.51
CA LEU A 115 9.71 -11.67 14.91
C LEU A 115 10.77 -10.62 15.25
N ASP A 116 11.68 -10.29 14.33
CA ASP A 116 12.74 -9.30 14.59
C ASP A 116 12.17 -7.91 14.82
N THR A 117 11.10 -7.58 14.09
CA THR A 117 10.37 -6.31 14.27
C THR A 117 9.67 -6.27 15.62
N ILE A 118 9.13 -7.39 16.09
CA ILE A 118 8.48 -7.49 17.40
C ILE A 118 9.49 -7.31 18.52
N LEU A 119 10.65 -7.96 18.43
CA LEU A 119 11.70 -7.87 19.45
C LEU A 119 12.33 -6.48 19.54
N LYS A 120 12.39 -5.74 18.43
CA LYS A 120 12.91 -4.36 18.35
C LYS A 120 11.84 -3.28 18.59
N ALA A 121 10.60 -3.67 18.91
CA ALA A 121 9.49 -2.74 19.08
C ALA A 121 9.76 -1.71 20.21
N LYS A 122 9.28 -0.48 20.00
CA LYS A 122 9.38 0.60 21.02
C LYS A 122 8.54 0.22 22.25
N LYS A 123 9.00 0.59 23.44
CA LYS A 123 8.30 0.35 24.71
C LYS A 123 6.83 0.83 24.70
N GLU A 124 6.56 1.91 24.01
CA GLU A 124 5.21 2.44 23.83
C GLU A 124 4.27 1.42 23.17
N ALA A 125 4.64 0.87 22.00
CA ALA A 125 3.83 -0.10 21.27
C ALA A 125 3.63 -1.39 22.08
N THR A 126 4.67 -1.87 22.76
CA THR A 126 4.60 -3.06 23.62
C THR A 126 3.67 -2.85 24.82
N SER A 127 3.71 -1.68 25.47
CA SER A 127 2.81 -1.36 26.59
C SER A 127 1.36 -1.26 26.13
N ILE A 128 1.11 -0.64 24.96
CA ILE A 128 -0.23 -0.58 24.36
C ILE A 128 -0.75 -1.97 24.02
N ALA A 129 0.11 -2.84 23.45
CA ALA A 129 -0.24 -4.21 23.13
C ALA A 129 -0.61 -5.01 24.38
N THR A 130 0.17 -4.92 25.44
CA THR A 130 -0.06 -5.61 26.71
C THR A 130 -1.40 -5.19 27.34
N ALA A 131 -1.69 -3.89 27.36
CA ALA A 131 -2.97 -3.36 27.82
C ALA A 131 -4.14 -3.83 26.93
N GLY A 132 -3.91 -3.84 25.60
CA GLY A 132 -4.88 -4.29 24.60
C GLY A 132 -5.26 -5.78 24.71
N ILE A 133 -4.49 -6.60 25.42
CA ILE A 133 -4.79 -8.01 25.72
C ILE A 133 -5.38 -8.15 27.11
N ILE A 134 -4.71 -7.65 28.15
CA ILE A 134 -5.06 -7.91 29.55
C ILE A 134 -6.44 -7.36 29.91
N PHE A 135 -6.73 -6.11 29.60
CA PHE A 135 -8.02 -5.49 29.93
C PHE A 135 -9.21 -6.19 29.26
N PRO A 136 -9.21 -6.48 27.94
CA PRO A 136 -10.30 -7.22 27.31
C PRO A 136 -10.40 -8.66 27.81
N MET A 137 -9.31 -9.34 28.16
CA MET A 137 -9.38 -10.70 28.71
C MET A 137 -10.07 -10.73 30.07
N ILE A 138 -9.75 -9.80 30.95
CA ILE A 138 -10.42 -9.67 32.26
C ILE A 138 -11.91 -9.35 32.07
N ALA A 139 -12.23 -8.39 31.22
CA ALA A 139 -13.61 -8.02 30.90
C ALA A 139 -14.38 -9.18 30.25
N GLY A 140 -13.73 -9.90 29.30
CA GLY A 140 -14.31 -11.07 28.64
C GLY A 140 -14.62 -12.21 29.61
N SER A 141 -13.71 -12.47 30.56
CA SER A 141 -13.94 -13.48 31.60
C SER A 141 -15.12 -13.11 32.52
N GLY A 142 -15.21 -11.83 32.91
CA GLY A 142 -16.36 -11.33 33.68
C GLY A 142 -17.68 -11.41 32.93
N LEU A 143 -17.69 -11.10 31.62
CA LEU A 143 -18.85 -11.23 30.76
C LEU A 143 -19.30 -12.70 30.60
N TYR A 144 -18.35 -13.64 30.51
CA TYR A 144 -18.68 -15.05 30.45
C TYR A 144 -19.35 -15.53 31.76
N ALA A 145 -18.82 -15.10 32.92
CA ALA A 145 -19.43 -15.44 34.22
C ALA A 145 -20.89 -14.91 34.31
N LEU A 146 -21.13 -13.68 33.78
CA LEU A 146 -22.47 -13.10 33.69
C LEU A 146 -23.36 -13.86 32.73
N HIS A 147 -22.87 -14.21 31.53
CA HIS A 147 -23.56 -15.00 30.53
C HIS A 147 -23.95 -16.39 31.08
N ARG A 148 -23.01 -17.06 31.77
CA ARG A 148 -23.27 -18.35 32.43
C ARG A 148 -24.38 -18.23 33.47
N ARG A 149 -24.32 -17.23 34.33
CA ARG A 149 -25.29 -17.05 35.43
C ARG A 149 -26.70 -16.74 34.91
N PHE A 150 -26.85 -15.92 33.89
CA PHE A 150 -28.16 -15.49 33.41
C PHE A 150 -28.74 -16.35 32.30
N TYR A 151 -27.90 -17.04 31.53
CA TYR A 151 -28.33 -17.72 30.32
C TYR A 151 -28.18 -19.24 30.37
N ILE A 152 -26.96 -19.73 30.62
CA ILE A 152 -26.68 -21.16 30.55
C ILE A 152 -27.38 -21.89 31.67
N ASN A 153 -27.33 -21.40 32.91
CA ASN A 153 -27.96 -22.05 34.05
C ASN A 153 -29.50 -22.10 33.97
N ASN A 154 -30.12 -21.10 33.32
CA ASN A 154 -31.56 -21.06 33.21
C ASN A 154 -32.13 -21.95 32.08
N ILE A 155 -31.35 -22.21 31.02
CA ILE A 155 -31.82 -22.90 29.81
C ILE A 155 -31.39 -24.38 29.80
N PHE A 156 -30.17 -24.67 30.21
CA PHE A 156 -29.58 -25.98 29.97
C PHE A 156 -29.31 -26.82 31.22
N LYS A 157 -29.41 -26.33 32.46
CA LYS A 157 -29.09 -27.07 33.72
C LYS A 157 -27.77 -27.89 33.62
N LEU A 158 -26.80 -27.46 32.85
CA LEU A 158 -25.54 -28.18 32.70
C LEU A 158 -24.60 -27.82 33.87
N GLU A 159 -24.38 -28.80 34.73
CA GLU A 159 -23.61 -28.68 35.98
C GLU A 159 -22.08 -28.56 35.76
N GLU A 160 -21.51 -29.00 34.62
CA GLU A 160 -20.08 -29.02 34.40
C GLU A 160 -19.66 -28.39 33.09
N VAL A 161 -19.58 -27.07 33.05
CA VAL A 161 -18.81 -26.40 32.00
C VAL A 161 -17.39 -26.23 32.52
N SER A 162 -16.44 -26.88 31.85
CA SER A 162 -15.03 -26.87 32.21
C SER A 162 -14.48 -25.43 32.32
N THR A 163 -13.56 -25.24 33.25
CA THR A 163 -12.93 -23.95 33.54
C THR A 163 -12.24 -23.35 32.31
N HIS A 164 -11.92 -24.14 31.30
CA HIS A 164 -11.20 -23.70 30.10
C HIS A 164 -12.06 -22.93 29.11
N VAL A 165 -13.39 -23.08 29.17
CA VAL A 165 -14.32 -22.41 28.23
C VAL A 165 -14.27 -20.88 28.37
N TYR A 166 -14.13 -20.34 29.58
CA TYR A 166 -14.05 -18.89 29.78
C TYR A 166 -12.77 -18.30 29.22
N LEU A 167 -11.66 -19.07 29.20
CA LEU A 167 -10.41 -18.61 28.59
C LEU A 167 -10.53 -18.49 27.07
N ILE A 168 -11.16 -19.49 26.43
CA ILE A 168 -11.40 -19.46 24.97
C ILE A 168 -12.35 -18.31 24.62
N TRP A 169 -13.42 -18.13 25.39
CA TRP A 169 -14.34 -17.00 25.24
C TRP A 169 -13.63 -15.66 25.33
N SER A 170 -12.80 -15.44 26.36
CA SER A 170 -12.08 -14.18 26.56
C SER A 170 -11.00 -13.97 25.51
N LEU A 171 -10.36 -15.05 25.04
CA LEU A 171 -9.38 -14.97 23.98
C LEU A 171 -10.02 -14.52 22.67
N VAL A 172 -11.14 -15.13 22.24
CA VAL A 172 -11.88 -14.70 21.03
C VAL A 172 -12.18 -13.20 21.06
N LEU A 173 -12.57 -12.69 22.22
CA LEU A 173 -12.95 -11.30 22.39
C LEU A 173 -11.75 -10.36 22.54
N SER A 174 -10.58 -10.83 22.97
CA SER A 174 -9.36 -10.01 23.09
C SER A 174 -8.57 -9.90 21.79
N VAL A 175 -8.69 -10.86 20.88
CA VAL A 175 -7.96 -10.92 19.60
C VAL A 175 -8.06 -9.59 18.84
N THR A 176 -6.92 -9.16 18.28
CA THR A 176 -6.83 -8.10 17.28
C THR A 176 -6.19 -8.68 16.04
N GLY A 177 -6.78 -8.49 14.87
CA GLY A 177 -6.23 -9.00 13.63
C GLY A 177 -5.28 -8.01 12.97
N PHE A 178 -4.00 -8.34 12.93
CA PHE A 178 -3.00 -7.51 12.28
C PHE A 178 -3.26 -7.34 10.77
N PRO A 179 -3.50 -8.41 9.96
CA PRO A 179 -3.74 -8.25 8.53
C PRO A 179 -4.96 -7.36 8.21
N ASN A 180 -6.07 -7.56 8.93
CA ASN A 180 -7.27 -6.74 8.74
C ASN A 180 -7.04 -5.27 9.09
N LEU A 181 -6.24 -5.00 10.11
CA LEU A 181 -5.88 -3.63 10.49
C LEU A 181 -5.01 -2.96 9.41
N VAL A 182 -4.08 -3.71 8.82
CA VAL A 182 -3.26 -3.23 7.70
C VAL A 182 -4.13 -2.87 6.51
N GLU A 183 -5.07 -3.74 6.14
CA GLU A 183 -6.01 -3.49 5.05
C GLU A 183 -6.82 -2.20 5.28
N ILE A 184 -7.42 -2.03 6.47
CA ILE A 184 -8.17 -0.83 6.83
C ILE A 184 -7.29 0.43 6.81
N LEU A 185 -6.09 0.38 7.39
CA LEU A 185 -5.19 1.53 7.43
C LEU A 185 -4.63 1.89 6.05
N SER A 186 -4.40 0.91 5.17
CA SER A 186 -3.97 1.16 3.80
C SER A 186 -5.07 1.83 2.98
N GLU A 187 -6.31 1.37 3.06
CA GLU A 187 -7.45 1.99 2.40
C GLU A 187 -7.74 3.41 2.90
N LEU A 188 -7.61 3.65 4.20
CA LEU A 188 -7.77 4.97 4.80
C LEU A 188 -6.52 5.87 4.66
N LYS A 189 -5.43 5.35 4.08
CA LYS A 189 -4.14 6.05 3.89
C LYS A 189 -3.54 6.61 5.19
N LEU A 190 -3.77 5.92 6.32
CA LEU A 190 -3.27 6.31 7.64
C LEU A 190 -2.01 5.55 8.08
N HIS A 191 -1.56 4.57 7.31
CA HIS A 191 -0.44 3.70 7.67
C HIS A 191 0.90 4.44 7.82
N TYR A 192 1.13 5.54 7.09
CA TYR A 192 2.34 6.37 7.20
C TYR A 192 2.30 7.40 8.33
N THR A 193 1.16 7.61 8.97
CA THR A 193 1.05 8.54 10.11
C THR A 193 1.70 7.96 11.37
N GLY A 194 2.17 8.83 12.27
CA GLY A 194 2.71 8.38 13.57
C GLY A 194 1.73 7.55 14.40
N LEU A 195 0.43 7.77 14.21
CA LEU A 195 -0.65 6.98 14.79
C LEU A 195 -0.72 5.58 14.17
N GLY A 196 -0.70 5.50 12.83
CA GLY A 196 -0.77 4.25 12.09
C GLY A 196 0.42 3.33 12.42
N LYS A 197 1.64 3.89 12.49
CA LYS A 197 2.86 3.17 12.85
C LYS A 197 2.74 2.47 14.22
N VAL A 198 2.28 3.20 15.23
CA VAL A 198 2.13 2.64 16.58
C VAL A 198 1.01 1.61 16.64
N ALA A 199 -0.12 1.87 15.98
CA ALA A 199 -1.25 0.94 15.91
C ALA A 199 -0.86 -0.39 15.23
N LEU A 200 -0.15 -0.33 14.09
CA LEU A 200 0.34 -1.51 13.35
C LEU A 200 1.32 -2.33 14.19
N THR A 201 2.30 -1.67 14.80
CA THR A 201 3.29 -2.37 15.64
C THR A 201 2.63 -3.02 16.85
N ALA A 202 1.71 -2.32 17.52
CA ALA A 202 0.96 -2.87 18.64
C ALA A 202 0.06 -4.05 18.23
N ALA A 203 -0.63 -3.95 17.09
CA ALA A 203 -1.49 -5.01 16.56
C ALA A 203 -0.68 -6.27 16.21
N MET A 204 0.50 -6.11 15.59
CA MET A 204 1.38 -7.24 15.27
C MET A 204 1.85 -7.97 16.53
N ILE A 205 2.19 -7.23 17.59
CA ILE A 205 2.55 -7.81 18.89
C ILE A 205 1.34 -8.56 19.49
N ILE A 206 0.16 -7.94 19.49
CA ILE A 206 -1.07 -8.57 20.00
C ILE A 206 -1.39 -9.86 19.24
N ASP A 207 -1.31 -9.84 17.92
CA ASP A 207 -1.62 -11.00 17.10
C ASP A 207 -0.65 -12.16 17.37
N THR A 208 0.65 -11.87 17.49
CA THR A 208 1.66 -12.89 17.89
C THR A 208 1.36 -13.50 19.27
N TYR A 209 1.04 -12.70 20.27
CA TYR A 209 0.66 -13.21 21.57
C TYR A 209 -0.60 -14.06 21.52
N ASN A 210 -1.57 -13.68 20.70
CA ASN A 210 -2.79 -14.43 20.52
C ASN A 210 -2.53 -15.80 19.85
N TRP A 211 -1.62 -15.90 18.89
CA TRP A 211 -1.20 -17.16 18.29
C TRP A 211 -0.53 -18.08 19.33
N ILE A 212 0.32 -17.53 20.19
CA ILE A 212 0.94 -18.29 21.29
C ILE A 212 -0.13 -18.80 22.25
N LEU A 213 -1.03 -17.91 22.71
CA LEU A 213 -2.12 -18.29 23.62
C LEU A 213 -3.07 -19.33 22.98
N PHE A 214 -3.37 -19.18 21.69
CA PHE A 214 -4.14 -20.14 20.94
C PHE A 214 -3.50 -21.53 20.96
N THR A 215 -2.21 -21.61 20.64
CA THR A 215 -1.45 -22.87 20.62
C THR A 215 -1.44 -23.54 21.99
N LEU A 216 -1.34 -22.76 23.07
CA LEU A 216 -1.34 -23.30 24.44
C LEU A 216 -2.74 -23.74 24.91
N LEU A 217 -3.81 -23.06 24.49
CA LEU A 217 -5.15 -23.29 24.99
C LEU A 217 -5.93 -24.40 24.24
N ILE A 218 -5.64 -24.61 22.94
CA ILE A 218 -6.35 -25.62 22.15
C ILE A 218 -6.29 -27.04 22.72
N PRO A 219 -5.15 -27.58 23.19
CA PRO A 219 -5.12 -28.92 23.77
C PRO A 219 -6.03 -29.08 24.99
N PHE A 220 -6.20 -28.01 25.79
CA PHE A 220 -7.08 -28.02 26.95
C PHE A 220 -8.57 -27.95 26.58
N SER A 221 -8.89 -27.63 25.33
CA SER A 221 -10.29 -27.67 24.85
C SER A 221 -10.85 -29.08 24.69
N THR A 222 -9.99 -30.06 24.55
CA THR A 222 -10.35 -31.48 24.54
C THR A 222 -10.27 -32.00 25.96
N TYR A 223 -11.32 -32.62 26.48
CA TYR A 223 -11.41 -33.16 27.86
C TYR A 223 -10.45 -34.35 28.08
N SER A 224 -9.22 -34.23 27.66
CA SER A 224 -8.20 -35.25 27.76
C SER A 224 -7.28 -34.98 28.95
N SER A 225 -7.05 -35.98 29.77
CA SER A 225 -6.02 -35.96 30.83
C SER A 225 -4.59 -35.72 30.27
N ASN A 226 -4.43 -35.90 28.96
CA ASN A 226 -3.14 -35.82 28.27
C ASN A 226 -2.86 -34.48 27.65
N ALA A 227 -3.69 -33.45 27.89
CA ALA A 227 -3.50 -32.09 27.29
C ALA A 227 -2.11 -31.48 27.56
N ILE A 228 -1.54 -31.72 28.74
CA ILE A 228 -0.21 -31.25 29.10
C ILE A 228 0.87 -31.89 28.21
N TYR A 229 0.75 -33.17 27.88
CA TYR A 229 1.70 -33.85 26.98
C TYR A 229 1.59 -33.30 25.55
N SER A 230 0.38 -32.95 25.09
CA SER A 230 0.19 -32.30 23.80
C SER A 230 0.87 -30.93 23.75
N VAL A 231 0.77 -30.12 24.81
CA VAL A 231 1.48 -28.83 24.91
C VAL A 231 2.99 -29.03 24.89
N LEU A 232 3.53 -29.94 25.70
CA LEU A 232 4.96 -30.21 25.76
C LEU A 232 5.51 -30.70 24.43
N SER A 233 4.80 -31.63 23.77
CA SER A 233 5.19 -32.13 22.45
C SER A 233 5.11 -31.08 21.35
N THR A 234 4.14 -30.13 21.44
CA THR A 234 4.08 -29.01 20.52
C THR A 234 5.26 -28.05 20.73
N ILE A 235 5.63 -27.75 21.98
CA ILE A 235 6.82 -26.94 22.24
C ILE A 235 8.08 -27.64 21.70
N MET A 236 8.20 -28.96 21.92
CA MET A 236 9.31 -29.73 21.33
C MET A 236 9.31 -29.68 19.81
N PHE A 237 8.14 -29.81 19.17
CA PHE A 237 8.00 -29.65 17.71
C PHE A 237 8.49 -28.27 17.23
N VAL A 238 8.10 -27.20 17.90
CA VAL A 238 8.57 -25.83 17.56
C VAL A 238 10.09 -25.71 17.67
N ILE A 239 10.68 -26.27 18.73
CA ILE A 239 12.14 -26.28 18.90
C ILE A 239 12.81 -27.06 17.77
N VAL A 240 12.30 -28.24 17.43
CA VAL A 240 12.81 -29.06 16.31
C VAL A 240 12.71 -28.28 14.99
N CYS A 241 11.61 -27.59 14.75
CA CYS A 241 11.42 -26.76 13.56
C CYS A 241 12.45 -25.63 13.50
N ILE A 242 12.73 -24.97 14.59
CA ILE A 242 13.70 -23.85 14.62
C ILE A 242 15.14 -24.36 14.52
N VAL A 243 15.50 -25.43 15.22
CA VAL A 243 16.89 -25.90 15.33
C VAL A 243 17.30 -26.77 14.16
N LEU A 244 16.38 -27.59 13.62
CA LEU A 244 16.70 -28.60 12.62
C LEU A 244 16.09 -28.24 11.25
N VAL A 245 14.82 -27.92 11.17
CA VAL A 245 14.14 -27.69 9.88
C VAL A 245 14.57 -26.36 9.26
N ARG A 246 14.62 -25.30 10.03
CA ARG A 246 15.01 -23.96 9.56
C ARG A 246 16.41 -23.95 8.90
N PRO A 247 17.49 -24.44 9.50
CA PRO A 247 18.81 -24.40 8.88
C PRO A 247 18.89 -25.30 7.62
N ILE A 248 18.13 -26.40 7.56
CA ILE A 248 18.05 -27.25 6.36
C ILE A 248 17.43 -26.46 5.21
N ILE A 249 16.30 -25.83 5.44
CA ILE A 249 15.60 -25.03 4.42
C ILE A 249 16.48 -23.84 3.99
N THR A 250 17.09 -23.15 4.93
CA THR A 250 17.98 -22.01 4.61
C THR A 250 19.13 -22.43 3.71
N LYS A 251 19.82 -23.53 4.04
CA LYS A 251 20.89 -24.07 3.18
C LYS A 251 20.40 -24.52 1.81
N PHE A 252 19.18 -25.06 1.73
CA PHE A 252 18.59 -25.48 0.46
C PHE A 252 18.27 -24.27 -0.43
N VAL A 253 17.74 -23.21 0.15
CA VAL A 253 17.43 -21.96 -0.54
C VAL A 253 18.70 -21.23 -0.96
N GLU A 254 19.70 -21.07 -0.05
CA GLU A 254 20.96 -20.37 -0.33
C GLU A 254 21.76 -20.99 -1.47
N ARG A 255 21.77 -22.33 -1.60
CA ARG A 255 22.48 -23.02 -2.67
C ARG A 255 21.96 -22.77 -4.07
N LYS A 256 20.69 -22.33 -4.20
CA LYS A 256 20.03 -22.14 -5.49
C LYS A 256 19.74 -20.68 -5.85
N THR A 257 20.03 -19.73 -4.94
CA THR A 257 19.66 -18.31 -5.11
C THR A 257 20.54 -17.54 -6.10
N GLU A 258 21.52 -18.17 -6.75
CA GLU A 258 22.29 -17.53 -7.83
C GLU A 258 21.49 -17.35 -9.13
N GLU A 259 20.39 -18.08 -9.35
CA GLU A 259 19.47 -17.92 -10.47
C GLU A 259 18.23 -17.13 -10.02
N ASN A 260 17.93 -16.04 -10.74
CA ASN A 260 16.96 -14.98 -10.35
C ASN A 260 15.47 -15.37 -10.34
N GLU A 261 15.09 -16.61 -10.63
CA GLU A 261 13.70 -17.07 -10.69
C GLU A 261 13.45 -18.22 -9.72
N MET A 262 12.21 -18.23 -9.17
CA MET A 262 11.77 -19.29 -8.26
C MET A 262 11.49 -20.57 -9.06
N ASP A 263 12.22 -21.65 -8.77
CA ASP A 263 11.98 -22.95 -9.39
C ASP A 263 10.62 -23.54 -8.96
N GLU A 264 9.90 -24.15 -9.89
CA GLU A 264 8.64 -24.87 -9.62
C GLU A 264 8.80 -25.93 -8.50
N TYR A 265 9.95 -26.58 -8.43
CA TYR A 265 10.28 -27.55 -7.38
C TYR A 265 10.38 -26.93 -5.98
N GLN A 266 10.78 -25.66 -5.88
CA GLN A 266 10.85 -24.97 -4.58
C GLN A 266 9.47 -24.73 -4.01
N LEU A 267 8.51 -24.33 -4.85
CA LEU A 267 7.12 -24.17 -4.44
C LEU A 267 6.50 -25.50 -4.00
N LEU A 268 6.74 -26.57 -4.76
CA LEU A 268 6.26 -27.89 -4.40
C LEU A 268 6.84 -28.36 -3.05
N PHE A 269 8.12 -28.12 -2.81
CA PHE A 269 8.78 -28.42 -1.53
C PHE A 269 8.16 -27.63 -0.37
N VAL A 270 7.83 -26.36 -0.57
CA VAL A 270 7.15 -25.54 0.43
C VAL A 270 5.77 -26.11 0.75
N VAL A 271 4.97 -26.45 -0.26
CA VAL A 271 3.63 -27.04 -0.04
C VAL A 271 3.72 -28.40 0.65
N MET A 272 4.66 -29.25 0.27
CA MET A 272 4.88 -30.54 0.95
C MET A 272 5.26 -30.34 2.42
N GLY A 273 6.17 -29.42 2.71
CA GLY A 273 6.58 -29.09 4.08
C GLY A 273 5.42 -28.53 4.92
N LEU A 274 4.57 -27.70 4.32
CA LEU A 274 3.36 -27.18 4.94
C LEU A 274 2.42 -28.33 5.39
N LEU A 275 2.11 -29.24 4.46
CA LEU A 275 1.21 -30.35 4.75
C LEU A 275 1.79 -31.31 5.80
N LEU A 276 3.10 -31.58 5.74
CA LEU A 276 3.76 -32.44 6.70
C LEU A 276 3.77 -31.84 8.11
N CYS A 277 4.11 -30.56 8.25
CA CYS A 277 4.09 -29.87 9.55
C CYS A 277 2.68 -29.78 10.12
N SER A 278 1.68 -29.51 9.27
CA SER A 278 0.28 -29.52 9.67
C SER A 278 -0.18 -30.90 10.17
N TYR A 279 0.17 -31.95 9.45
CA TYR A 279 -0.14 -33.33 9.83
C TYR A 279 0.50 -33.74 11.18
N VAL A 280 1.78 -33.41 11.38
CA VAL A 280 2.48 -33.73 12.65
C VAL A 280 1.80 -33.05 13.84
N THR A 281 1.42 -31.77 13.74
CA THR A 281 0.78 -31.07 14.86
C THR A 281 -0.63 -31.56 15.11
N ASP A 282 -1.33 -32.03 14.11
CA ASP A 282 -2.66 -32.63 14.28
C ASP A 282 -2.57 -33.97 15.03
N ILE A 283 -1.60 -34.82 14.69
CA ILE A 283 -1.33 -36.07 15.42
C ILE A 283 -0.92 -35.83 16.89
N ILE A 284 -0.14 -34.78 17.15
CA ILE A 284 0.27 -34.38 18.50
C ILE A 284 -0.96 -33.98 19.36
N GLY A 285 -2.07 -33.65 18.72
CA GLY A 285 -3.33 -33.28 19.40
C GLY A 285 -3.49 -31.79 19.67
N THR A 286 -2.71 -30.94 18.97
CA THR A 286 -2.93 -29.49 18.97
C THR A 286 -3.96 -29.10 17.92
N HIS A 287 -3.55 -28.87 16.72
CA HIS A 287 -4.35 -28.64 15.49
C HIS A 287 -3.40 -28.40 14.32
N GLY A 288 -3.76 -28.86 13.13
CA GLY A 288 -2.94 -28.69 11.92
C GLY A 288 -2.55 -27.24 11.59
N ILE A 289 -3.38 -26.27 11.99
CA ILE A 289 -3.13 -24.85 11.82
C ILE A 289 -1.85 -24.38 12.51
N VAL A 290 -1.55 -24.95 13.68
CA VAL A 290 -0.34 -24.58 14.46
C VAL A 290 0.92 -24.95 13.69
N GLY A 291 0.95 -26.15 13.11
CA GLY A 291 2.08 -26.59 12.27
C GLY A 291 2.25 -25.74 11.03
N ALA A 292 1.14 -25.39 10.38
CA ALA A 292 1.13 -24.51 9.22
C ALA A 292 1.70 -23.12 9.55
N PHE A 293 1.25 -22.52 10.64
CA PHE A 293 1.73 -21.22 11.11
C PHE A 293 3.22 -21.25 11.47
N VAL A 294 3.66 -22.25 12.24
CA VAL A 294 5.06 -22.42 12.61
C VAL A 294 5.93 -22.63 11.38
N TYR A 295 5.47 -23.44 10.42
CA TYR A 295 6.20 -23.65 9.18
C TYR A 295 6.39 -22.35 8.39
N GLY A 296 5.34 -21.53 8.24
CA GLY A 296 5.45 -20.20 7.64
C GLY A 296 6.44 -19.29 8.36
N LEU A 297 6.48 -19.35 9.71
CA LEU A 297 7.33 -18.52 10.54
C LEU A 297 8.82 -18.85 10.43
N ILE A 298 9.18 -20.13 10.18
CA ILE A 298 10.57 -20.60 10.08
C ILE A 298 11.18 -20.47 8.68
N LEU A 299 10.36 -20.25 7.64
CA LEU A 299 10.87 -20.07 6.28
C LEU A 299 11.86 -18.88 6.20
N PRO A 300 12.94 -19.02 5.40
CA PRO A 300 13.92 -17.96 5.25
C PRO A 300 13.27 -16.72 4.62
N ARG A 301 13.55 -15.58 5.23
CA ARG A 301 13.04 -14.28 4.80
C ARG A 301 13.85 -13.73 3.64
N GLY A 302 13.30 -12.73 2.97
CA GLY A 302 13.91 -12.11 1.81
C GLY A 302 13.21 -12.50 0.53
N ARG A 303 13.93 -12.49 -0.59
CA ARG A 303 13.39 -12.75 -1.94
C ARG A 303 12.57 -14.03 -2.03
N PHE A 304 13.04 -15.09 -1.38
CA PHE A 304 12.34 -16.38 -1.39
C PHE A 304 10.94 -16.29 -0.78
N ALA A 305 10.83 -15.74 0.42
CA ALA A 305 9.52 -15.58 1.08
C ALA A 305 8.61 -14.62 0.31
N ASP A 306 9.17 -13.57 -0.32
CA ASP A 306 8.42 -12.63 -1.15
C ASP A 306 7.88 -13.32 -2.41
N SER A 307 8.70 -14.18 -3.07
CA SER A 307 8.27 -14.96 -4.23
C SER A 307 7.20 -15.99 -3.86
N VAL A 308 7.37 -16.71 -2.73
CA VAL A 308 6.33 -17.64 -2.23
C VAL A 308 5.03 -16.91 -1.97
N MET A 309 5.09 -15.74 -1.33
CA MET A 309 3.90 -14.93 -1.05
C MET A 309 3.23 -14.45 -2.35
N ALA A 310 4.00 -13.92 -3.30
CA ALA A 310 3.48 -13.41 -4.57
C ALA A 310 2.72 -14.46 -5.38
N VAL A 311 3.22 -15.72 -5.39
CA VAL A 311 2.54 -16.81 -6.09
C VAL A 311 1.36 -17.37 -5.32
N SER A 312 1.42 -17.33 -3.98
CA SER A 312 0.50 -18.06 -3.12
C SER A 312 -0.65 -17.21 -2.56
N ASP A 313 -0.51 -15.88 -2.52
CA ASP A 313 -1.47 -15.01 -1.82
C ASP A 313 -2.83 -14.99 -2.49
N ASP A 314 -2.91 -14.77 -3.80
CA ASP A 314 -4.19 -14.70 -4.52
C ASP A 314 -4.97 -16.00 -4.41
N PHE A 315 -4.28 -17.15 -4.47
CA PHE A 315 -4.92 -18.45 -4.31
C PHE A 315 -5.31 -18.71 -2.86
N GLY A 316 -4.44 -18.39 -1.89
CA GLY A 316 -4.67 -18.62 -0.47
C GLY A 316 -5.69 -17.69 0.15
N THR A 317 -5.48 -16.39 0.03
CA THR A 317 -6.34 -15.38 0.67
C THR A 317 -7.56 -15.02 -0.19
N GLY A 318 -7.45 -15.08 -1.52
CA GLY A 318 -8.55 -14.79 -2.44
C GLY A 318 -9.51 -15.96 -2.58
N PHE A 319 -9.01 -17.13 -3.01
CA PHE A 319 -9.85 -18.27 -3.34
C PHE A 319 -10.13 -19.15 -2.12
N LEU A 320 -9.11 -19.74 -1.48
CA LEU A 320 -9.30 -20.71 -0.42
C LEU A 320 -9.88 -20.10 0.86
N ALA A 321 -9.41 -18.91 1.27
CA ALA A 321 -9.93 -18.24 2.46
C ALA A 321 -11.39 -17.81 2.29
N SER A 322 -11.82 -17.46 1.07
CA SER A 322 -13.23 -17.14 0.81
C SER A 322 -14.16 -18.31 1.08
N ILE A 323 -13.74 -19.53 0.75
CA ILE A 323 -14.52 -20.77 1.03
C ILE A 323 -14.61 -21.01 2.54
N TYR A 324 -13.48 -20.93 3.26
CA TYR A 324 -13.44 -21.15 4.70
C TYR A 324 -14.29 -20.14 5.49
N PHE A 325 -14.10 -18.86 5.25
CA PHE A 325 -14.82 -17.81 5.99
C PHE A 325 -16.29 -17.72 5.60
N SER A 326 -16.65 -18.04 4.36
CA SER A 326 -18.06 -18.24 4.00
C SER A 326 -18.66 -19.44 4.73
N GLY A 327 -17.93 -20.56 4.83
CA GLY A 327 -18.32 -21.72 5.64
C GLY A 327 -18.57 -21.37 7.11
N THR A 328 -17.70 -20.55 7.70
CA THR A 328 -17.90 -20.01 9.06
C THR A 328 -19.18 -19.18 9.16
N GLY A 329 -19.47 -18.36 8.15
CA GLY A 329 -20.73 -17.60 8.07
C GLY A 329 -21.97 -18.47 7.90
N MET A 330 -21.90 -19.59 7.16
CA MET A 330 -23.00 -20.54 6.97
C MET A 330 -23.49 -21.17 8.29
N ARG A 331 -22.61 -21.34 9.27
CA ARG A 331 -22.92 -21.88 10.61
C ARG A 331 -23.69 -20.87 11.46
N PHE A 332 -23.87 -19.64 11.04
CA PHE A 332 -24.54 -18.58 11.77
C PHE A 332 -26.06 -18.69 11.65
N MET A 333 -26.72 -18.88 12.76
CA MET A 333 -28.19 -18.93 12.85
C MET A 333 -28.75 -17.58 13.30
N ILE A 334 -29.26 -16.79 12.38
CA ILE A 334 -29.89 -15.49 12.66
C ILE A 334 -31.01 -15.60 13.71
N SER A 335 -31.82 -16.66 13.64
CA SER A 335 -32.89 -16.92 14.60
C SER A 335 -32.38 -16.99 16.04
N SER A 336 -31.18 -17.53 16.26
CA SER A 336 -30.57 -17.63 17.58
C SER A 336 -30.17 -16.29 18.19
N VAL A 337 -29.88 -15.27 17.36
CA VAL A 337 -29.56 -13.91 17.84
C VAL A 337 -30.81 -13.21 18.38
N PHE A 338 -31.94 -13.37 17.69
CA PHE A 338 -33.19 -12.70 18.06
C PHE A 338 -34.03 -13.49 19.08
N SER A 339 -33.76 -14.79 19.23
CA SER A 339 -34.40 -15.62 20.25
C SER A 339 -33.90 -15.21 21.65
N HIS A 340 -34.78 -15.28 22.62
CA HIS A 340 -34.49 -15.07 24.05
C HIS A 340 -33.69 -13.80 24.40
N ALA A 341 -33.85 -12.69 23.63
CA ALA A 341 -33.16 -11.44 23.85
C ALA A 341 -31.63 -11.47 23.73
N ASN A 342 -31.04 -12.42 22.99
CA ASN A 342 -29.59 -12.55 22.78
C ASN A 342 -28.97 -11.29 22.13
N TRP A 343 -29.75 -10.56 21.34
CA TRP A 343 -29.31 -9.28 20.75
C TRP A 343 -28.90 -8.25 21.82
N LYS A 344 -29.58 -8.20 22.98
CA LYS A 344 -29.23 -7.32 24.11
C LYS A 344 -27.86 -7.70 24.68
N LEU A 345 -27.63 -9.02 24.81
CA LEU A 345 -26.35 -9.52 25.28
C LEU A 345 -25.23 -9.21 24.27
N THR A 346 -25.49 -9.39 22.99
CA THR A 346 -24.53 -9.04 21.93
C THR A 346 -24.13 -7.55 22.02
N PHE A 347 -25.10 -6.64 22.13
CA PHE A 347 -24.82 -5.22 22.30
C PHE A 347 -24.03 -4.92 23.58
N LEU A 348 -24.38 -5.55 24.69
CA LEU A 348 -23.66 -5.40 25.96
C LEU A 348 -22.20 -5.86 25.80
N VAL A 349 -21.97 -7.02 25.18
CA VAL A 349 -20.62 -7.55 24.90
C VAL A 349 -19.83 -6.60 24.03
N VAL A 350 -20.40 -6.12 22.92
CA VAL A 350 -19.72 -5.18 21.99
C VAL A 350 -19.35 -3.90 22.71
N ILE A 351 -20.29 -3.26 23.41
CA ILE A 351 -20.04 -1.97 24.09
C ILE A 351 -18.97 -2.14 25.15
N LEU A 352 -19.13 -3.11 26.04
CA LEU A 352 -18.20 -3.28 27.17
C LEU A 352 -16.77 -3.57 26.70
N LEU A 353 -16.61 -4.41 25.68
CA LEU A 353 -15.29 -4.75 25.15
C LEU A 353 -14.66 -3.59 24.37
N CYS A 354 -15.43 -2.89 23.54
CA CYS A 354 -14.93 -1.70 22.87
C CYS A 354 -14.45 -0.65 23.89
N VAL A 355 -15.27 -0.41 24.92
CA VAL A 355 -14.95 0.58 25.95
C VAL A 355 -13.70 0.15 26.75
N THR A 356 -13.60 -1.09 27.19
CA THR A 356 -12.44 -1.58 27.97
C THR A 356 -11.14 -1.52 27.18
N LYS A 357 -11.18 -1.86 25.89
CA LYS A 357 -10.00 -1.80 25.01
C LYS A 357 -9.58 -0.36 24.73
N ILE A 358 -10.55 0.52 24.43
CA ILE A 358 -10.30 1.94 24.19
C ILE A 358 -9.76 2.61 25.47
N LEU A 359 -10.36 2.37 26.64
CA LEU A 359 -9.92 2.95 27.89
C LEU A 359 -8.51 2.47 28.28
N GLY A 360 -8.24 1.18 28.11
CA GLY A 360 -6.90 0.60 28.38
C GLY A 360 -5.82 1.22 27.51
N THR A 361 -6.09 1.38 26.20
CA THR A 361 -5.15 2.01 25.28
C THR A 361 -5.01 3.50 25.53
N LEU A 362 -6.10 4.21 25.82
CA LEU A 362 -6.10 5.63 26.14
C LEU A 362 -5.31 5.90 27.44
N PHE A 363 -5.46 5.05 28.44
CA PHE A 363 -4.67 5.15 29.68
C PHE A 363 -3.16 5.02 29.39
N VAL A 364 -2.75 4.01 28.62
CA VAL A 364 -1.34 3.80 28.30
C VAL A 364 -0.79 4.93 27.42
N THR A 365 -1.52 5.35 26.39
CA THR A 365 -1.08 6.43 25.49
C THR A 365 -0.94 7.76 26.23
N SER A 366 -1.79 8.04 27.23
CA SER A 366 -1.68 9.23 28.07
C SER A 366 -0.42 9.22 28.93
N LEU A 367 0.03 8.05 29.42
CA LEU A 367 1.30 7.91 30.16
C LEU A 367 2.52 8.23 29.28
N PHE A 368 2.42 8.01 27.97
CA PHE A 368 3.46 8.37 26.99
C PHE A 368 3.32 9.80 26.43
N GLY A 369 2.40 10.61 26.98
CA GLY A 369 2.23 12.02 26.62
C GLY A 369 1.58 12.26 25.26
N ARG A 370 0.90 11.27 24.67
CA ARG A 370 0.16 11.47 23.43
C ARG A 370 -1.18 12.15 23.65
N PRO A 371 -1.67 12.91 22.68
CA PRO A 371 -3.00 13.53 22.75
C PRO A 371 -4.09 12.45 22.88
N ALA A 372 -5.09 12.71 23.69
CA ALA A 372 -6.22 11.78 23.94
C ALA A 372 -6.93 11.33 22.65
N LYS A 373 -6.95 12.19 21.63
CA LYS A 373 -7.53 11.87 20.31
C LYS A 373 -6.80 10.72 19.62
N ASP A 374 -5.46 10.71 19.71
CA ASP A 374 -4.66 9.63 19.12
C ASP A 374 -4.83 8.32 19.89
N GLY A 375 -4.84 8.42 21.24
CA GLY A 375 -5.11 7.26 22.08
C GLY A 375 -6.47 6.60 21.85
N PHE A 376 -7.52 7.43 21.67
CA PHE A 376 -8.84 6.94 21.31
C PHE A 376 -8.84 6.24 19.94
N ALA A 377 -8.18 6.83 18.95
CA ALA A 377 -8.11 6.27 17.61
C ALA A 377 -7.32 4.95 17.57
N ILE A 378 -6.19 4.87 18.28
CA ILE A 378 -5.42 3.62 18.41
C ILE A 378 -6.29 2.56 19.09
N GLY A 379 -6.97 2.89 20.17
CA GLY A 379 -7.86 1.96 20.87
C GLY A 379 -9.00 1.45 19.99
N LEU A 380 -9.57 2.31 19.17
CA LEU A 380 -10.62 1.94 18.23
C LEU A 380 -10.06 1.04 17.11
N LEU A 381 -8.91 1.37 16.54
CA LEU A 381 -8.23 0.55 15.53
C LEU A 381 -7.90 -0.85 16.07
N LEU A 382 -7.42 -0.97 17.29
CA LEU A 382 -7.12 -2.26 17.92
C LEU A 382 -8.38 -3.11 18.20
N ASN A 383 -9.59 -2.57 18.06
CA ASN A 383 -10.85 -3.35 18.11
C ASN A 383 -11.13 -4.15 16.84
N THR A 384 -10.37 -3.98 15.77
CA THR A 384 -10.48 -4.84 14.59
C THR A 384 -10.20 -6.27 14.94
N LYS A 385 -11.15 -7.17 14.67
CA LYS A 385 -10.98 -8.59 14.90
C LYS A 385 -10.37 -9.26 13.66
N GLY A 386 -9.48 -10.21 13.89
CA GLY A 386 -8.81 -10.93 12.82
C GLY A 386 -9.41 -12.31 12.55
N ALA A 387 -8.82 -12.96 11.56
CA ALA A 387 -9.14 -14.34 11.20
C ALA A 387 -9.02 -15.30 12.39
N LEU A 388 -8.03 -15.10 13.26
CA LEU A 388 -7.82 -15.95 14.42
C LEU A 388 -9.05 -16.01 15.36
N ALA A 389 -9.82 -14.92 15.50
CA ALA A 389 -11.06 -14.91 16.26
C ALA A 389 -12.12 -15.83 15.64
N LEU A 390 -12.26 -15.82 14.32
CA LEU A 390 -13.20 -16.67 13.58
C LEU A 390 -12.75 -18.13 13.57
N ILE A 391 -11.45 -18.38 13.47
CA ILE A 391 -10.85 -19.71 13.55
C ILE A 391 -11.13 -20.33 14.93
N LEU A 392 -10.86 -19.57 16.00
CA LEU A 392 -11.18 -20.00 17.37
C LEU A 392 -12.65 -20.34 17.54
N LEU A 393 -13.54 -19.51 16.98
CA LEU A 393 -14.98 -19.76 17.01
C LEU A 393 -15.37 -21.04 16.27
N SER A 394 -14.81 -21.26 15.07
CA SER A 394 -15.08 -22.47 14.29
C SER A 394 -14.59 -23.72 15.01
N ILE A 395 -13.38 -23.72 15.56
CA ILE A 395 -12.85 -24.87 16.33
C ILE A 395 -13.67 -25.12 17.60
N ALA A 396 -14.08 -24.04 18.27
CA ALA A 396 -14.94 -24.20 19.46
C ALA A 396 -16.32 -24.75 19.13
N TRP A 397 -16.84 -24.44 17.94
CA TRP A 397 -18.06 -25.03 17.40
C TRP A 397 -17.87 -26.53 17.09
N ASP A 398 -16.82 -26.88 16.34
CA ASP A 398 -16.54 -28.25 15.91
C ASP A 398 -16.28 -29.20 17.10
N LYS A 399 -15.64 -28.66 18.17
CA LYS A 399 -15.42 -29.39 19.43
C LYS A 399 -16.60 -29.32 20.39
N MET A 400 -17.75 -28.79 19.96
CA MET A 400 -18.97 -28.68 20.79
C MET A 400 -18.77 -27.91 22.12
N ILE A 401 -17.81 -26.97 22.15
CA ILE A 401 -17.52 -26.13 23.32
C ILE A 401 -18.57 -25.03 23.43
N PHE A 402 -18.98 -24.46 22.30
CA PHE A 402 -20.01 -23.42 22.22
C PHE A 402 -21.29 -23.96 21.59
N PHE A 403 -22.40 -23.69 22.24
CA PHE A 403 -23.74 -23.95 21.70
C PHE A 403 -24.15 -22.86 20.69
N ALA A 404 -25.13 -23.17 19.84
CA ALA A 404 -25.57 -22.24 18.78
C ALA A 404 -25.89 -20.81 19.26
N PRO A 405 -26.54 -20.56 20.42
CA PRO A 405 -26.77 -19.20 20.91
C PRO A 405 -25.47 -18.46 21.28
N THR A 406 -24.55 -19.17 21.94
CA THR A 406 -23.25 -18.60 22.32
C THR A 406 -22.38 -18.26 21.09
N TYR A 407 -22.35 -19.17 20.13
CA TYR A 407 -21.68 -18.95 18.86
C TYR A 407 -22.27 -17.73 18.11
N ALA A 408 -23.57 -17.62 18.03
CA ALA A 408 -24.26 -16.51 17.37
C ALA A 408 -23.97 -15.16 18.04
N VAL A 409 -23.90 -15.09 19.36
CA VAL A 409 -23.53 -13.89 20.11
C VAL A 409 -22.08 -13.48 19.78
N LEU A 410 -21.14 -14.44 19.84
CA LEU A 410 -19.74 -14.15 19.63
C LEU A 410 -19.41 -13.74 18.20
N ILE A 411 -19.93 -14.46 17.20
CA ILE A 411 -19.69 -14.11 15.80
C ILE A 411 -20.29 -12.74 15.44
N SER A 412 -21.50 -12.45 15.93
CA SER A 412 -22.11 -11.15 15.72
C SER A 412 -21.33 -10.02 16.43
N ALA A 413 -20.79 -10.27 17.63
CA ALA A 413 -19.94 -9.31 18.33
C ALA A 413 -18.64 -9.05 17.56
N VAL A 414 -17.95 -10.10 17.09
CA VAL A 414 -16.72 -9.99 16.29
C VAL A 414 -16.94 -9.16 15.03
N LEU A 415 -18.02 -9.41 14.31
CA LEU A 415 -18.35 -8.70 13.07
C LEU A 415 -18.72 -7.24 13.34
N LEU A 416 -19.61 -6.98 14.30
CA LEU A 416 -20.02 -5.61 14.65
C LEU A 416 -18.85 -4.76 15.11
N MET A 417 -17.98 -5.32 15.98
CA MET A 417 -16.79 -4.60 16.46
C MET A 417 -15.89 -4.19 15.31
N THR A 418 -15.70 -5.05 14.33
CA THR A 418 -14.81 -4.77 13.19
C THR A 418 -15.44 -3.81 12.18
N MET A 419 -16.73 -4.02 11.84
CA MET A 419 -17.46 -3.17 10.89
C MET A 419 -17.53 -1.70 11.32
N VAL A 420 -17.65 -1.44 12.61
CA VAL A 420 -17.80 -0.10 13.15
C VAL A 420 -16.49 0.71 13.10
N VAL A 421 -15.33 0.05 13.09
CA VAL A 421 -14.03 0.72 13.15
C VAL A 421 -13.77 1.60 11.93
N SER A 422 -13.90 1.07 10.72
CA SER A 422 -13.58 1.78 9.49
C SER A 422 -14.40 3.05 9.28
N PRO A 423 -15.75 3.04 9.41
CA PRO A 423 -16.55 4.27 9.29
C PRO A 423 -16.19 5.33 10.34
N ILE A 424 -15.98 4.93 11.60
CA ILE A 424 -15.69 5.88 12.68
C ILE A 424 -14.32 6.52 12.47
N ILE A 425 -13.29 5.74 12.13
CA ILE A 425 -11.96 6.28 11.84
C ILE A 425 -12.01 7.24 10.65
N ASN A 426 -12.74 6.87 9.60
CA ASN A 426 -12.94 7.76 8.45
C ASN A 426 -13.63 9.10 8.84
N LEU A 427 -14.59 9.07 9.75
CA LEU A 427 -15.22 10.28 10.25
C LEU A 427 -14.28 11.16 11.10
N ILE A 428 -13.42 10.53 11.95
CA ILE A 428 -12.50 11.24 12.83
C ILE A 428 -11.33 11.85 12.07
N PHE A 429 -10.79 11.08 11.13
CA PHE A 429 -9.62 11.42 10.32
C PHE A 429 -9.98 11.76 8.87
N LYS A 430 -11.27 12.01 8.57
CA LYS A 430 -11.62 12.60 7.27
C LYS A 430 -10.58 13.65 6.98
N PRO A 431 -9.81 13.54 5.88
CA PRO A 431 -8.94 14.62 5.49
C PRO A 431 -9.89 15.83 5.38
N ARG A 432 -9.90 16.67 6.40
CA ARG A 432 -10.51 17.99 6.23
C ARG A 432 -9.81 18.49 4.99
N LYS A 433 -10.55 18.61 3.90
CA LYS A 433 -10.21 19.52 2.83
C LYS A 433 -10.16 20.89 3.52
N ARG A 434 -9.09 21.12 4.26
CA ARG A 434 -8.73 22.47 4.62
C ARG A 434 -8.47 23.11 3.28
N PHE A 435 -9.44 23.84 2.83
CA PHE A 435 -9.23 25.00 1.99
C PHE A 435 -8.37 25.98 2.81
N GLN A 436 -7.16 25.57 3.13
CA GLN A 436 -6.09 26.52 3.24
C GLN A 436 -5.94 27.00 1.80
N GLN A 437 -6.30 28.26 1.56
CA GLN A 437 -5.78 29.01 0.43
C GLN A 437 -4.27 28.80 0.47
N THR A 438 -3.84 27.75 -0.22
CA THR A 438 -2.44 27.45 -0.41
C THR A 438 -1.93 28.57 -1.25
N LYS A 439 -1.17 29.49 -0.64
CA LYS A 439 -0.35 30.43 -1.39
C LYS A 439 0.35 29.61 -2.44
N LEU A 440 0.14 29.99 -3.71
CA LEU A 440 0.72 29.32 -4.87
C LEU A 440 2.20 29.06 -4.58
N ARG A 441 2.59 27.80 -4.50
CA ARG A 441 3.96 27.39 -4.16
C ARG A 441 4.72 27.20 -5.47
N THR A 442 5.15 28.31 -6.04
CA THR A 442 5.97 28.35 -7.25
C THR A 442 7.32 28.95 -6.90
N ILE A 443 8.37 28.51 -7.58
CA ILE A 443 9.73 29.01 -7.37
C ILE A 443 9.87 30.42 -7.97
N GLU A 444 9.18 30.71 -9.07
CA GLU A 444 9.10 32.03 -9.70
C GLU A 444 8.72 33.14 -8.68
N ARG A 445 7.82 32.85 -7.75
CA ARG A 445 7.31 33.81 -6.75
C ARG A 445 8.08 33.77 -5.42
N LEU A 446 9.00 32.84 -5.25
CA LEU A 446 9.84 32.80 -4.06
C LEU A 446 10.82 33.97 -4.08
N ARG A 447 10.98 34.62 -2.92
CA ARG A 447 12.05 35.58 -2.73
C ARG A 447 13.40 34.92 -2.96
N ILE A 448 14.35 35.69 -3.48
CA ILE A 448 15.69 35.22 -3.82
C ILE A 448 16.38 34.53 -2.62
N ASP A 449 16.19 35.08 -1.41
CA ASP A 449 16.77 34.60 -0.16
C ASP A 449 15.84 33.66 0.63
N ALA A 450 14.71 33.23 0.05
CA ALA A 450 13.79 32.33 0.70
C ALA A 450 14.35 30.90 0.70
N GLU A 451 14.07 30.20 1.79
CA GLU A 451 14.28 28.76 1.95
C GLU A 451 13.62 27.99 0.81
N LEU A 452 14.35 27.07 0.19
CA LEU A 452 13.85 26.19 -0.86
C LEU A 452 13.61 24.79 -0.30
N ARG A 453 12.37 24.30 -0.36
CA ARG A 453 11.98 22.96 0.06
C ARG A 453 11.70 22.10 -1.14
N MET A 454 12.46 21.04 -1.30
CA MET A 454 12.35 20.10 -2.41
C MET A 454 11.98 18.70 -1.93
N LEU A 455 11.10 18.04 -2.67
CA LEU A 455 10.76 16.63 -2.47
C LEU A 455 11.36 15.83 -3.63
N ALA A 456 12.36 15.02 -3.37
CA ALA A 456 13.00 14.15 -4.36
C ALA A 456 12.39 12.74 -4.26
N CYS A 457 11.66 12.33 -5.28
CA CYS A 457 11.07 10.99 -5.37
C CYS A 457 12.07 10.01 -5.96
N VAL A 458 12.18 8.84 -5.36
CA VAL A 458 13.20 7.83 -5.71
C VAL A 458 12.57 6.45 -5.68
N HIS A 459 12.80 5.64 -6.75
CA HIS A 459 12.37 4.25 -6.80
C HIS A 459 13.53 3.26 -6.61
N THR A 460 14.75 3.67 -6.95
CA THR A 460 15.96 2.84 -6.91
C THR A 460 17.15 3.65 -6.39
N ASN A 461 18.22 2.96 -5.98
CA ASN A 461 19.44 3.63 -5.55
C ASN A 461 20.11 4.46 -6.65
N GLN A 462 19.98 4.04 -7.93
CA GLN A 462 20.46 4.84 -9.06
C GLN A 462 19.74 6.18 -9.16
N HIS A 463 18.41 6.19 -9.00
CA HIS A 463 17.63 7.42 -8.95
C HIS A 463 18.05 8.35 -7.79
N ALA A 464 18.46 7.78 -6.64
CA ALA A 464 18.94 8.57 -5.51
C ALA A 464 20.23 9.35 -5.88
N THR A 465 21.17 8.68 -6.52
CA THR A 465 22.42 9.32 -6.97
C THR A 465 22.14 10.39 -8.02
N SER A 466 21.30 10.10 -9.01
CA SER A 466 20.90 11.07 -10.05
C SER A 466 20.23 12.31 -9.44
N MET A 467 19.31 12.11 -8.47
CA MET A 467 18.66 13.23 -7.80
C MET A 467 19.62 14.06 -6.95
N ILE A 468 20.58 13.46 -6.29
CA ILE A 468 21.60 14.18 -5.53
C ILE A 468 22.45 15.05 -6.46
N ASN A 469 22.88 14.53 -7.62
CA ASN A 469 23.67 15.26 -8.58
C ASN A 469 22.96 16.56 -9.05
N ILE A 470 21.66 16.52 -9.31
CA ILE A 470 20.92 17.73 -9.67
C ILE A 470 20.66 18.66 -8.49
N ILE A 471 20.43 18.10 -7.28
CA ILE A 471 20.22 18.89 -6.06
C ILE A 471 21.48 19.67 -5.66
N GLU A 472 22.66 19.09 -5.86
CA GLU A 472 23.95 19.72 -5.56
C GLU A 472 24.17 21.00 -6.38
N LEU A 473 23.53 21.12 -7.56
CA LEU A 473 23.57 22.36 -8.38
C LEU A 473 22.89 23.57 -7.73
N PHE A 474 21.97 23.34 -6.79
CA PHE A 474 21.34 24.45 -6.09
C PHE A 474 22.32 25.03 -5.07
N SER A 475 22.71 26.28 -5.31
CA SER A 475 23.61 27.02 -4.40
C SER A 475 22.90 27.24 -3.05
N ALA A 476 23.14 26.36 -2.09
CA ALA A 476 22.66 26.56 -0.73
C ALA A 476 23.61 27.46 0.05
N THR A 477 23.06 28.42 0.78
CA THR A 477 23.83 29.31 1.68
C THR A 477 23.11 29.33 3.04
N ARG A 478 23.82 29.80 4.09
CA ARG A 478 23.18 29.99 5.40
C ARG A 478 21.99 30.94 5.37
N LEU A 479 21.94 31.86 4.43
CA LEU A 479 20.86 32.85 4.26
C LEU A 479 19.70 32.29 3.40
N SER A 480 19.97 31.31 2.53
CA SER A 480 19.00 30.63 1.68
C SER A 480 19.23 29.13 1.76
N PRO A 481 18.82 28.47 2.86
CA PRO A 481 19.02 27.03 3.05
C PRO A 481 18.13 26.21 2.11
N VAL A 482 18.61 25.03 1.73
CA VAL A 482 17.87 24.08 0.91
C VAL A 482 17.51 22.87 1.77
N TYR A 483 16.21 22.60 1.88
CA TYR A 483 15.66 21.41 2.55
C TYR A 483 15.32 20.37 1.50
N VAL A 484 15.96 19.21 1.61
CA VAL A 484 15.74 18.07 0.71
C VAL A 484 15.04 16.96 1.44
N PHE A 485 13.88 16.60 0.96
CA PHE A 485 13.12 15.44 1.46
C PHE A 485 13.24 14.30 0.44
N GLY A 486 14.07 13.30 0.74
CA GLY A 486 14.19 12.10 -0.07
C GLY A 486 13.00 11.18 0.21
N LEU A 487 12.14 10.96 -0.78
CA LEU A 487 10.97 10.11 -0.67
C LEU A 487 11.20 8.81 -1.45
N TYR A 488 11.46 7.72 -0.74
CA TYR A 488 11.57 6.40 -1.34
C TYR A 488 10.18 5.80 -1.56
N LEU A 489 9.85 5.53 -2.82
CA LEU A 489 8.55 5.03 -3.25
C LEU A 489 8.64 3.52 -3.43
N VAL A 490 7.90 2.79 -2.59
CA VAL A 490 7.84 1.33 -2.57
C VAL A 490 6.44 0.89 -2.94
N GLU A 491 6.35 -0.08 -3.83
CA GLU A 491 5.07 -0.75 -4.11
C GLU A 491 4.61 -1.53 -2.89
N ILE A 492 3.33 -1.46 -2.56
CA ILE A 492 2.68 -2.41 -1.65
C ILE A 492 2.73 -3.79 -2.31
N THR A 493 3.69 -4.59 -1.92
CA THR A 493 3.53 -6.03 -2.03
C THR A 493 2.51 -6.45 -0.98
N ASN A 494 1.70 -7.48 -1.24
CA ASN A 494 0.63 -7.97 -0.36
C ASN A 494 1.09 -8.36 1.08
N ARG A 495 2.25 -7.88 1.50
CA ARG A 495 2.86 -8.11 2.81
C ARG A 495 2.57 -6.98 3.80
N ALA A 496 1.68 -7.24 4.75
CA ALA A 496 1.37 -6.30 5.83
C ALA A 496 2.60 -5.90 6.67
N THR A 497 3.55 -6.82 6.86
CA THR A 497 4.78 -6.52 7.59
C THR A 497 5.73 -5.57 6.89
N ALA A 498 5.70 -5.51 5.55
CA ALA A 498 6.51 -4.55 4.80
C ALA A 498 6.18 -3.10 5.21
N LEU A 499 4.92 -2.82 5.52
CA LEU A 499 4.49 -1.52 6.04
C LEU A 499 5.08 -1.18 7.41
N VAL A 500 5.19 -2.17 8.30
CA VAL A 500 5.76 -1.94 9.65
C VAL A 500 7.26 -1.75 9.56
N VAL A 501 7.93 -2.54 8.74
CA VAL A 501 9.38 -2.50 8.54
C VAL A 501 9.83 -1.21 7.86
N ALA A 502 9.13 -0.76 6.82
CA ALA A 502 9.43 0.49 6.12
C ALA A 502 9.34 1.73 7.03
N HIS A 503 8.75 1.58 8.20
CA HIS A 503 8.54 2.69 9.15
C HIS A 503 9.42 2.65 10.41
N MET A 504 10.38 1.76 10.52
CA MET A 504 11.31 1.76 11.65
C MET A 504 12.40 2.82 11.48
N ASP A 505 12.37 3.85 12.34
CA ASP A 505 13.17 5.08 12.27
C ASP A 505 14.66 4.92 12.66
N LYS A 506 15.33 3.84 12.46
CA LYS A 506 16.81 3.72 12.45
C LYS A 506 17.24 2.27 12.25
N PRO A 507 18.08 1.98 11.26
CA PRO A 507 18.81 0.74 11.23
C PRO A 507 19.87 0.76 12.36
N THR A 508 19.70 -0.08 13.36
CA THR A 508 20.76 -0.29 14.35
C THR A 508 21.81 -1.20 13.72
N SER A 509 22.79 -0.57 13.08
CA SER A 509 23.95 -1.22 12.46
C SER A 509 24.99 -1.69 13.48
N GLN A 510 24.59 -2.36 14.57
CA GLN A 510 25.55 -2.99 15.47
C GLN A 510 24.93 -4.25 16.09
N LEU A 511 25.01 -5.36 15.37
CA LEU A 511 25.35 -6.69 15.91
C LEU A 511 25.45 -7.66 14.72
N GLY A 512 26.63 -8.21 14.51
CA GLY A 512 26.95 -9.14 13.42
C GLY A 512 26.12 -10.42 13.51
N GLY A 513 25.05 -10.44 12.77
CA GLY A 513 24.28 -11.60 12.41
C GLY A 513 23.68 -11.30 11.04
N GLN A 514 24.04 -12.07 10.03
CA GLN A 514 23.43 -12.01 8.69
C GLN A 514 21.95 -12.36 8.79
N THR A 515 21.12 -11.39 9.19
CA THR A 515 19.68 -11.51 9.02
C THR A 515 19.39 -11.14 7.56
N ALA A 516 18.75 -12.03 6.81
CA ALA A 516 18.29 -11.79 5.46
C ALA A 516 17.35 -10.57 5.46
N PHE A 517 17.90 -9.40 5.12
CA PHE A 517 17.13 -8.18 4.91
C PHE A 517 16.28 -8.37 3.65
N THR A 518 15.03 -7.93 3.71
CA THR A 518 14.20 -7.83 2.53
C THR A 518 14.90 -6.90 1.52
N GLN A 519 14.88 -7.19 0.24
CA GLN A 519 15.54 -6.38 -0.81
C GLN A 519 15.18 -4.90 -0.67
N SER A 520 13.92 -4.60 -0.41
CA SER A 520 13.43 -3.23 -0.19
C SER A 520 14.05 -2.55 1.05
N GLN A 521 14.46 -3.31 2.07
CA GLN A 521 15.16 -2.75 3.24
C GLN A 521 16.60 -2.37 2.92
N VAL A 522 17.30 -3.25 2.21
CA VAL A 522 18.68 -2.97 1.77
C VAL A 522 18.70 -1.76 0.84
N GLU A 523 17.73 -1.65 -0.05
CA GLU A 523 17.59 -0.49 -0.93
C GLU A 523 17.28 0.79 -0.13
N LEU A 524 16.39 0.73 0.86
CA LEU A 524 16.07 1.86 1.74
C LEU A 524 17.32 2.30 2.55
N GLU A 525 18.09 1.36 3.09
CA GLU A 525 19.32 1.68 3.82
C GLU A 525 20.35 2.33 2.89
N ASN A 526 20.54 1.80 1.68
CA ASN A 526 21.45 2.34 0.69
C ASN A 526 21.03 3.75 0.25
N ILE A 527 19.74 3.97 -0.01
CA ILE A 527 19.20 5.28 -0.37
C ILE A 527 19.37 6.26 0.80
N THR A 528 19.03 5.84 2.02
CA THR A 528 19.18 6.68 3.21
C THR A 528 20.64 7.05 3.43
N PHE A 529 21.54 6.08 3.34
CA PHE A 529 22.98 6.30 3.46
C PHE A 529 23.51 7.27 2.39
N THR A 530 23.01 7.15 1.15
CA THR A 530 23.40 8.02 0.03
C THR A 530 22.97 9.46 0.28
N PHE A 531 21.73 9.69 0.73
CA PHE A 531 21.22 11.02 1.08
C PHE A 531 21.87 11.61 2.34
N GLU A 532 22.08 10.83 3.40
CA GLU A 532 22.77 11.27 4.62
C GLU A 532 24.25 11.59 4.33
N GLY A 533 24.89 10.75 3.52
CA GLY A 533 26.26 10.98 3.07
C GLY A 533 26.41 12.29 2.28
N PHE A 534 25.41 12.66 1.47
CA PHE A 534 25.34 13.96 0.81
C PHE A 534 25.16 15.09 1.84
N GLY A 535 24.19 14.99 2.76
CA GLY A 535 23.96 16.00 3.79
C GLY A 535 25.19 16.28 4.64
N ASN A 536 25.94 15.24 5.01
CA ASN A 536 27.19 15.36 5.77
C ASN A 536 28.31 16.05 4.97
N ARG A 537 28.42 15.78 3.65
CA ARG A 537 29.44 16.40 2.77
C ARG A 537 29.13 17.85 2.46
N ALA A 538 27.86 18.17 2.22
CA ALA A 538 27.41 19.51 1.81
C ALA A 538 27.37 20.54 2.96
N GLY A 539 27.50 20.10 4.21
CA GLY A 539 27.45 20.93 5.41
C GLY A 539 26.03 21.15 5.93
N HIS A 540 25.79 20.72 7.17
CA HIS A 540 24.48 20.74 7.83
C HIS A 540 23.80 22.12 7.94
N ASP A 541 24.55 23.20 7.81
CA ASP A 541 24.00 24.57 7.92
C ASP A 541 23.34 25.05 6.62
N ALA A 542 23.73 24.52 5.47
CA ALA A 542 23.25 24.95 4.15
C ALA A 542 22.24 23.96 3.54
N PHE A 543 22.54 22.65 3.60
CA PHE A 543 21.65 21.58 3.17
C PHE A 543 21.13 20.80 4.37
N ARG A 544 19.81 20.69 4.48
CA ARG A 544 19.16 19.78 5.44
C ARG A 544 18.47 18.67 4.68
N VAL A 545 18.88 17.44 4.96
CA VAL A 545 18.38 16.25 4.27
C VAL A 545 17.62 15.38 5.24
N GLU A 546 16.43 14.98 4.86
CA GLU A 546 15.57 14.05 5.58
C GLU A 546 15.04 12.99 4.61
N THR A 547 15.16 11.72 4.94
CA THR A 547 14.67 10.62 4.13
C THR A 547 13.44 9.98 4.75
N THR A 548 12.48 9.61 3.92
CA THR A 548 11.24 8.93 4.33
C THR A 548 10.85 7.94 3.25
N SER A 549 10.30 6.79 3.65
CA SER A 549 9.70 5.85 2.72
C SER A 549 8.19 5.96 2.69
N VAL A 550 7.61 5.76 1.52
CA VAL A 550 6.16 5.64 1.30
C VAL A 550 5.91 4.31 0.61
N VAL A 551 5.01 3.53 1.21
CA VAL A 551 4.61 2.22 0.69
C VAL A 551 3.15 2.29 0.30
N SER A 552 2.84 2.21 -0.98
CA SER A 552 1.48 2.35 -1.52
C SER A 552 1.32 1.54 -2.81
N ALA A 553 0.07 1.23 -3.17
CA ALA A 553 -0.21 0.68 -4.49
C ALA A 553 0.14 1.71 -5.57
N TYR A 554 0.64 1.27 -6.71
CA TYR A 554 1.04 2.15 -7.81
C TYR A 554 -0.08 3.13 -8.23
N GLU A 555 -1.33 2.70 -8.21
CA GLU A 555 -2.48 3.54 -8.55
C GLU A 555 -2.65 4.74 -7.62
N SER A 556 -2.26 4.62 -6.35
CA SER A 556 -2.46 5.64 -5.31
C SER A 556 -1.19 6.36 -4.86
N ILE A 557 -0.02 5.94 -5.33
CA ILE A 557 1.28 6.47 -4.90
C ILE A 557 1.43 7.98 -5.17
N HIS A 558 0.80 8.48 -6.25
CA HIS A 558 0.78 9.89 -6.59
C HIS A 558 0.10 10.75 -5.52
N GLU A 559 -0.96 10.25 -4.85
CA GLU A 559 -1.62 11.00 -3.78
C GLU A 559 -0.75 11.08 -2.52
N ASP A 560 0.05 10.09 -2.25
CA ASP A 560 0.99 10.08 -1.12
C ASP A 560 2.16 11.02 -1.36
N ILE A 561 2.61 11.15 -2.60
CA ILE A 561 3.55 12.21 -3.01
C ILE A 561 2.94 13.58 -2.73
N PHE A 562 1.66 13.80 -3.06
CA PHE A 562 0.99 15.08 -2.80
C PHE A 562 0.82 15.36 -1.31
N ASN A 563 0.48 14.35 -0.51
CA ASN A 563 0.34 14.49 0.92
C ASN A 563 1.69 14.83 1.58
N SER A 564 2.76 14.13 1.18
CA SER A 564 4.13 14.40 1.64
C SER A 564 4.60 15.81 1.25
N ALA A 565 4.32 16.24 0.01
CA ALA A 565 4.65 17.58 -0.46
C ALA A 565 3.90 18.68 0.31
N ARG A 566 2.61 18.45 0.63
CA ARG A 566 1.79 19.39 1.43
C ARG A 566 2.24 19.46 2.88
N GLU A 567 2.49 18.33 3.51
CA GLU A 567 2.90 18.23 4.91
C GLU A 567 4.23 18.93 5.14
N ARG A 568 5.20 18.73 4.26
CA ARG A 568 6.53 19.30 4.36
C ARG A 568 6.67 20.69 3.74
N GLY A 569 5.63 21.15 3.09
CA GLY A 569 5.61 22.46 2.46
C GLY A 569 6.54 22.60 1.25
N ALA A 570 6.70 21.51 0.47
CA ALA A 570 7.56 21.50 -0.69
C ALA A 570 7.13 22.53 -1.75
N SER A 571 8.11 23.18 -2.38
CA SER A 571 7.93 24.12 -3.50
C SER A 571 8.22 23.45 -4.85
N LEU A 572 9.01 22.38 -4.84
CA LEU A 572 9.39 21.61 -6.01
C LEU A 572 9.32 20.11 -5.68
N ILE A 573 8.68 19.35 -6.55
CA ILE A 573 8.76 17.89 -6.58
C ILE A 573 9.68 17.50 -7.72
N LEU A 574 10.69 16.69 -7.44
CA LEU A 574 11.58 16.12 -8.45
C LEU A 574 11.22 14.65 -8.65
N LEU A 575 10.97 14.28 -9.91
CA LEU A 575 10.61 12.92 -10.33
C LEU A 575 11.69 12.34 -11.23
N PRO A 576 12.07 11.06 -11.09
CA PRO A 576 12.93 10.40 -12.05
C PRO A 576 12.13 10.05 -13.32
N PHE A 577 12.80 10.11 -14.47
CA PHE A 577 12.22 9.65 -15.72
C PHE A 577 12.08 8.12 -15.74
N HIS A 578 11.10 7.59 -16.47
CA HIS A 578 10.80 6.16 -16.52
C HIS A 578 11.76 5.33 -17.38
N LYS A 579 12.68 5.99 -18.10
CA LYS A 579 13.74 5.34 -18.88
C LYS A 579 15.09 5.64 -18.22
N HIS A 580 16.00 4.67 -18.24
CA HIS A 580 17.37 4.80 -17.74
C HIS A 580 18.39 4.57 -18.85
N LEU A 581 19.59 5.06 -18.64
CA LEU A 581 20.69 4.90 -19.59
C LEU A 581 21.23 3.45 -19.52
N SER A 582 21.16 2.72 -20.63
CA SER A 582 21.74 1.38 -20.77
C SER A 582 23.24 1.49 -21.13
N ASN A 583 23.96 0.37 -21.00
CA ASN A 583 25.41 0.28 -21.34
C ASN A 583 25.76 0.67 -22.80
N GLY A 584 24.76 0.85 -23.67
CA GLY A 584 24.89 1.32 -25.04
C GLY A 584 24.59 2.79 -25.28
N ASN A 585 24.51 3.65 -24.25
CA ASN A 585 24.07 5.05 -24.32
C ASN A 585 22.64 5.26 -24.85
N LEU A 586 21.80 4.24 -24.83
CA LEU A 586 20.38 4.31 -25.21
C LEU A 586 19.51 4.35 -23.95
N LEU A 587 18.44 5.15 -24.01
CA LEU A 587 17.45 5.18 -22.94
C LEU A 587 16.48 3.99 -23.10
N GLU A 588 16.50 3.08 -22.15
CA GLU A 588 15.64 1.91 -22.08
C GLU A 588 14.59 2.06 -20.98
N THR A 589 13.39 1.53 -21.22
CA THR A 589 12.29 1.62 -20.25
C THR A 589 12.52 0.67 -19.08
N THR A 590 12.60 1.20 -17.88
CA THR A 590 12.77 0.41 -16.65
C THR A 590 11.46 -0.22 -16.22
N ASN A 591 10.39 0.59 -16.14
CA ASN A 591 9.04 0.16 -15.75
C ASN A 591 8.02 1.15 -16.34
N SER A 592 7.06 0.63 -17.08
CA SER A 592 5.99 1.46 -17.69
C SER A 592 5.10 2.16 -16.65
N VAL A 593 4.99 1.60 -15.46
CA VAL A 593 4.17 2.14 -14.35
C VAL A 593 4.70 3.50 -13.88
N TYR A 594 6.01 3.73 -13.90
CA TYR A 594 6.60 5.01 -13.51
C TYR A 594 6.15 6.15 -14.45
N LYS A 595 5.86 5.84 -15.72
CA LYS A 595 5.28 6.80 -16.67
C LYS A 595 3.91 7.28 -16.21
N ASP A 596 3.06 6.35 -15.77
CA ASP A 596 1.70 6.67 -15.31
C ASP A 596 1.71 7.46 -13.99
N ILE A 597 2.64 7.14 -13.08
CA ILE A 597 2.86 7.91 -11.85
C ILE A 597 3.28 9.34 -12.19
N ASN A 598 4.28 9.51 -13.05
CA ASN A 598 4.78 10.82 -13.46
C ASN A 598 3.66 11.66 -14.11
N LYS A 599 2.87 11.04 -15.00
CA LYS A 599 1.71 11.68 -15.63
C LYS A 599 0.67 12.13 -14.60
N SER A 600 0.33 11.28 -13.64
CA SER A 600 -0.64 11.59 -12.57
C SER A 600 -0.14 12.70 -11.65
N VAL A 601 1.16 12.71 -11.33
CA VAL A 601 1.77 13.76 -10.51
C VAL A 601 1.77 15.09 -11.26
N MET A 602 2.16 15.10 -12.55
CA MET A 602 2.14 16.32 -13.37
C MET A 602 0.75 16.96 -13.47
N GLN A 603 -0.32 16.15 -13.50
CA GLN A 603 -1.69 16.66 -13.61
C GLN A 603 -2.21 17.35 -12.35
N ASN A 604 -1.86 16.86 -11.16
CA ASN A 604 -2.55 17.22 -9.90
C ASN A 604 -1.62 17.69 -8.78
N ALA A 605 -0.33 17.94 -9.04
CA ALA A 605 0.64 18.31 -8.02
C ALA A 605 0.28 19.61 -7.27
N PRO A 606 0.53 19.68 -5.95
CA PRO A 606 0.25 20.85 -5.12
C PRO A 606 1.33 21.97 -5.22
N CYS A 607 2.39 21.73 -5.96
CA CYS A 607 3.51 22.64 -6.19
C CYS A 607 4.13 22.37 -7.57
N SER A 608 5.18 23.10 -7.93
CA SER A 608 5.89 22.89 -9.20
C SER A 608 6.55 21.52 -9.25
N VAL A 609 6.62 20.92 -10.45
CA VAL A 609 7.14 19.56 -10.68
C VAL A 609 8.28 19.63 -11.71
N GLY A 610 9.37 18.92 -11.43
CA GLY A 610 10.46 18.69 -12.36
C GLY A 610 10.62 17.20 -12.66
N ILE A 611 10.68 16.80 -13.94
CA ILE A 611 11.07 15.46 -14.36
C ILE A 611 12.52 15.52 -14.82
N PHE A 612 13.35 14.68 -14.20
CA PHE A 612 14.77 14.62 -14.52
C PHE A 612 15.10 13.39 -15.35
N VAL A 613 15.63 13.64 -16.55
CA VAL A 613 16.17 12.63 -17.46
C VAL A 613 17.68 12.64 -17.28
N ASP A 614 18.21 11.65 -16.58
CA ASP A 614 19.63 11.52 -16.33
C ASP A 614 20.32 10.78 -17.46
N ARG A 615 21.34 11.42 -18.05
CA ARG A 615 22.29 10.83 -18.99
C ARG A 615 23.72 10.90 -18.44
N ASN A 616 23.85 10.50 -17.17
CA ASN A 616 25.12 10.44 -16.45
C ASN A 616 25.72 11.83 -16.16
N LEU A 617 24.91 12.73 -15.56
CA LEU A 617 25.38 14.00 -15.04
C LEU A 617 26.46 13.73 -13.98
N GLY A 618 27.74 13.96 -14.34
CA GLY A 618 28.88 13.60 -13.49
C GLY A 618 28.91 14.36 -12.16
N SER A 619 29.58 13.78 -11.15
CA SER A 619 29.78 14.47 -9.86
C SER A 619 30.81 15.62 -9.99
N PHE A 620 30.50 16.71 -9.29
CA PHE A 620 31.13 18.04 -9.41
C PHE A 620 32.58 18.17 -8.99
N SER A 621 33.51 17.36 -9.38
CA SER A 621 34.80 17.50 -8.73
C SER A 621 35.81 18.44 -9.41
N LYS A 622 35.71 18.79 -10.68
CA LYS A 622 36.81 19.58 -11.33
C LYS A 622 36.48 20.44 -12.56
N THR A 623 35.30 20.40 -13.17
CA THR A 623 34.98 21.16 -14.39
C THR A 623 33.80 22.09 -14.20
N LYS A 624 33.82 23.28 -14.88
CA LYS A 624 32.63 24.15 -14.95
C LYS A 624 31.54 23.42 -15.70
N LEU A 625 30.34 23.37 -15.11
CA LEU A 625 29.15 22.72 -15.68
C LEU A 625 28.39 23.74 -16.53
N ARG A 626 28.10 23.40 -17.78
CA ARG A 626 27.33 24.23 -18.70
C ARG A 626 25.86 23.86 -18.68
N ILE A 627 25.04 24.80 -18.18
CA ILE A 627 23.59 24.67 -18.18
C ILE A 627 23.01 25.49 -19.32
N LEU A 628 22.17 24.89 -20.13
CA LEU A 628 21.48 25.57 -21.20
C LEU A 628 19.98 25.60 -20.92
N MET A 629 19.43 26.81 -20.79
CA MET A 629 18.00 27.02 -20.58
C MET A 629 17.35 27.47 -21.89
N VAL A 630 16.37 26.69 -22.39
CA VAL A 630 15.60 27.05 -23.59
C VAL A 630 14.28 27.68 -23.14
N PHE A 631 14.06 28.91 -23.59
CA PHE A 631 12.88 29.70 -23.26
C PHE A 631 12.09 30.02 -24.54
N VAL A 632 10.84 29.59 -24.60
CA VAL A 632 9.93 29.94 -25.70
C VAL A 632 8.88 30.93 -25.22
N GLY A 633 8.28 30.64 -24.05
CA GLY A 633 7.31 31.50 -23.41
C GLY A 633 6.33 30.71 -22.51
N GLY A 634 5.72 31.47 -21.61
CA GLY A 634 4.68 30.94 -20.73
C GLY A 634 5.15 30.57 -19.31
N PRO A 635 4.21 30.17 -18.45
CA PRO A 635 4.46 30.00 -17.03
C PRO A 635 5.46 28.87 -16.70
N ASN A 636 5.49 27.81 -17.49
CA ASN A 636 6.41 26.69 -17.27
C ASN A 636 7.85 27.08 -17.57
N ASP A 637 8.07 27.90 -18.61
CA ASP A 637 9.39 28.40 -18.98
C ASP A 637 9.91 29.43 -17.97
N ARG A 638 9.02 30.29 -17.41
CA ARG A 638 9.41 31.21 -16.32
C ARG A 638 9.82 30.43 -15.06
N GLU A 639 9.12 29.36 -14.73
CA GLU A 639 9.47 28.49 -13.60
C GLU A 639 10.82 27.79 -13.85
N ALA A 640 11.04 27.28 -15.06
CA ALA A 640 12.29 26.67 -15.48
C ALA A 640 13.45 27.68 -15.41
N LEU A 641 13.24 28.94 -15.87
CA LEU A 641 14.21 30.01 -15.75
C LEU A 641 14.49 30.37 -14.29
N ALA A 642 13.48 30.36 -13.41
CA ALA A 642 13.67 30.62 -11.99
C ALA A 642 14.58 29.56 -11.34
N ILE A 643 14.41 28.29 -11.72
CA ILE A 643 15.27 27.19 -11.29
C ILE A 643 16.68 27.35 -11.82
N ALA A 644 16.82 27.56 -13.13
CA ALA A 644 18.14 27.80 -13.77
C ALA A 644 18.88 28.97 -13.12
N TRP A 645 18.19 30.04 -12.82
CA TRP A 645 18.76 31.24 -12.17
C TRP A 645 19.23 30.96 -10.74
N LYS A 646 18.53 30.10 -9.98
CA LYS A 646 19.02 29.66 -8.66
C LYS A 646 20.27 28.80 -8.78
N MET A 647 20.35 27.92 -9.79
CA MET A 647 21.52 27.09 -10.07
C MET A 647 22.73 27.89 -10.52
N ALA A 648 22.52 28.96 -11.33
CA ALA A 648 23.59 29.84 -11.80
C ALA A 648 24.36 30.56 -10.70
N ARG A 649 23.89 30.57 -9.46
CA ARG A 649 24.62 31.09 -8.30
C ARG A 649 25.74 30.20 -7.81
N HIS A 650 25.77 28.95 -8.25
CA HIS A 650 26.83 28.03 -7.92
C HIS A 650 28.11 28.40 -8.68
N ARG A 651 29.28 28.42 -7.97
CA ARG A 651 30.57 28.87 -8.51
C ARG A 651 31.00 28.12 -9.77
N ASN A 652 30.60 26.88 -9.93
CA ASN A 652 31.03 26.00 -11.01
C ASN A 652 29.95 25.87 -12.10
N VAL A 653 28.96 26.74 -12.13
CA VAL A 653 27.86 26.70 -13.11
C VAL A 653 27.96 27.89 -14.04
N GLU A 654 27.91 27.63 -15.34
CA GLU A 654 27.78 28.58 -16.42
C GLU A 654 26.39 28.40 -17.03
N LEU A 655 25.58 29.46 -17.02
CA LEU A 655 24.22 29.46 -17.53
C LEU A 655 24.11 30.19 -18.86
N SER A 656 23.67 29.48 -19.89
CA SER A 656 23.30 30.07 -21.18
C SER A 656 21.77 30.01 -21.33
N MET A 657 21.14 31.18 -21.48
CA MET A 657 19.70 31.24 -21.77
C MET A 657 19.51 31.56 -23.24
N ILE A 658 18.73 30.72 -23.92
CA ILE A 658 18.37 30.90 -25.33
C ILE A 658 16.89 31.11 -25.44
N ARG A 659 16.50 32.28 -25.97
CA ARG A 659 15.11 32.58 -26.26
C ARG A 659 14.79 32.20 -27.70
N ILE A 660 13.85 31.29 -27.89
CA ILE A 660 13.31 30.97 -29.20
C ILE A 660 12.12 31.91 -29.48
N ARG A 661 12.22 32.74 -30.49
CA ARG A 661 11.12 33.58 -30.95
C ARG A 661 10.40 32.91 -32.12
N LEU A 662 9.10 32.73 -31.98
CA LEU A 662 8.27 32.12 -32.98
C LEU A 662 7.69 33.20 -33.90
N PHE A 663 7.91 33.03 -35.17
CA PHE A 663 7.25 33.82 -36.22
C PHE A 663 6.18 32.94 -36.87
N ASP A 664 5.11 32.72 -36.15
CA ASP A 664 3.97 31.91 -36.60
C ASP A 664 2.87 32.80 -37.14
N GLU A 665 2.25 32.47 -38.27
CA GLU A 665 1.05 33.14 -38.72
C GLU A 665 -0.08 32.89 -37.75
N PRO A 666 -0.79 33.93 -37.28
CA PRO A 666 -1.89 33.76 -36.37
C PRO A 666 -2.93 32.85 -37.01
N VAL A 667 -3.37 31.85 -36.26
CA VAL A 667 -4.47 30.94 -36.67
C VAL A 667 -5.73 31.78 -36.79
N GLU A 668 -6.23 32.01 -37.99
CA GLU A 668 -7.55 32.61 -38.20
C GLU A 668 -8.62 31.71 -37.59
N ILE A 669 -9.23 32.15 -36.51
CA ILE A 669 -10.35 31.48 -35.87
C ILE A 669 -11.64 32.07 -36.43
N GLU A 670 -12.26 31.41 -37.38
CA GLU A 670 -13.64 31.74 -37.81
C GLU A 670 -14.59 31.39 -36.66
N SER A 671 -15.04 32.40 -35.92
CA SER A 671 -16.07 32.25 -34.89
C SER A 671 -17.46 32.50 -35.40
N THR A 672 -18.29 31.51 -35.41
CA THR A 672 -19.72 31.58 -35.84
C THR A 672 -20.72 31.80 -34.69
N HIS A 673 -20.29 31.76 -33.40
CA HIS A 673 -21.17 31.94 -32.26
C HIS A 673 -20.66 32.90 -31.18
N PHE A 674 -21.56 33.69 -30.63
CA PHE A 674 -21.28 34.78 -29.64
C PHE A 674 -20.65 34.30 -28.32
N GLU A 675 -20.95 33.05 -27.87
CA GLU A 675 -20.35 32.46 -26.69
C GLU A 675 -18.91 31.97 -26.94
N GLU A 676 -18.60 31.49 -28.14
CA GLU A 676 -17.25 31.17 -28.57
C GLU A 676 -16.37 32.43 -28.66
N ALA A 677 -16.93 33.55 -29.16
CA ALA A 677 -16.22 34.83 -29.23
C ALA A 677 -15.80 35.36 -27.84
N ARG A 678 -16.63 35.15 -26.79
CA ARG A 678 -16.30 35.53 -25.41
C ARG A 678 -15.20 34.66 -24.80
N GLY A 679 -15.20 33.35 -25.10
CA GLY A 679 -14.14 32.41 -24.74
C GLY A 679 -12.84 32.77 -25.43
N ILE A 680 -12.87 33.14 -26.70
CA ILE A 680 -11.70 33.54 -27.50
C ILE A 680 -11.10 34.83 -26.95
N LEU A 681 -11.94 35.85 -26.63
CA LEU A 681 -11.47 37.11 -26.09
C LEU A 681 -10.77 36.95 -24.73
N SER A 682 -11.34 36.13 -23.83
CA SER A 682 -10.71 35.84 -22.53
C SER A 682 -9.38 35.12 -22.73
N TYR A 683 -9.29 34.25 -23.71
CA TYR A 683 -8.09 33.49 -24.03
C TYR A 683 -6.97 34.37 -24.62
N VAL A 684 -7.31 35.26 -25.57
CA VAL A 684 -6.38 36.24 -26.15
C VAL A 684 -5.84 37.20 -25.08
N MET A 685 -6.72 37.68 -24.19
CA MET A 685 -6.32 38.52 -23.06
C MET A 685 -5.39 37.79 -22.07
N ASP A 686 -5.62 36.51 -21.82
CA ASP A 686 -4.74 35.69 -20.97
C ASP A 686 -3.37 35.47 -21.64
N GLU A 687 -3.33 35.27 -22.95
CA GLU A 687 -2.09 35.09 -23.72
C GLU A 687 -1.27 36.39 -23.76
N GLU A 688 -1.90 37.54 -23.99
CA GLU A 688 -1.25 38.83 -23.98
C GLU A 688 -0.68 39.17 -22.61
N LYS A 689 -1.40 38.87 -21.55
CA LYS A 689 -0.95 38.98 -20.16
C LYS A 689 0.24 38.08 -19.87
N GLN A 690 0.24 36.84 -20.36
CA GLN A 690 1.39 35.94 -20.22
C GLN A 690 2.62 36.48 -20.95
N ARG A 691 2.45 37.04 -22.13
CA ARG A 691 3.52 37.67 -22.92
C ARG A 691 4.12 38.88 -22.21
N GLU A 692 3.30 39.73 -21.59
CA GLU A 692 3.76 40.85 -20.77
C GLU A 692 4.57 40.38 -19.55
N LEU A 693 4.09 39.34 -18.88
CA LEU A 693 4.81 38.72 -17.74
C LEU A 693 6.16 38.12 -18.18
N ASP A 694 6.21 37.49 -19.36
CA ASP A 694 7.43 36.91 -19.90
C ASP A 694 8.45 37.98 -20.19
N GLU A 695 8.07 39.07 -20.85
CA GLU A 695 8.95 40.21 -21.16
C GLU A 695 9.47 40.89 -19.89
N GLY A 696 8.60 41.03 -18.87
CA GLY A 696 9.02 41.59 -17.58
C GLY A 696 10.06 40.71 -16.87
N TYR A 697 9.89 39.39 -16.96
CA TYR A 697 10.79 38.41 -16.32
C TYR A 697 12.14 38.33 -17.08
N ILE A 698 12.10 38.32 -18.41
CA ILE A 698 13.28 38.31 -19.28
C ILE A 698 14.09 39.60 -19.12
N SER A 699 13.43 40.78 -19.06
CA SER A 699 14.08 42.05 -18.83
C SER A 699 14.88 42.09 -17.53
N LYS A 700 14.32 41.54 -16.47
CA LYS A 700 14.96 41.39 -15.17
C LYS A 700 16.17 40.42 -15.23
N PHE A 701 16.04 39.32 -15.97
CA PHE A 701 17.12 38.39 -16.19
C PHE A 701 18.27 39.03 -17.01
N ARG A 702 17.95 39.71 -18.10
CA ARG A 702 18.93 40.45 -18.94
C ARG A 702 19.74 41.45 -18.13
N TYR A 703 19.10 42.24 -17.27
CA TYR A 703 19.79 43.19 -16.39
C TYR A 703 20.80 42.47 -15.47
N THR A 704 20.46 41.31 -14.99
CA THR A 704 21.38 40.53 -14.15
C THR A 704 22.50 39.87 -14.97
N ALA A 705 22.22 39.44 -16.20
CA ALA A 705 23.21 38.86 -17.10
C ALA A 705 24.29 39.90 -17.49
N VAL A 706 23.90 41.13 -17.78
CA VAL A 706 24.84 42.23 -18.07
C VAL A 706 25.79 42.52 -16.89
N ASN A 707 25.30 42.33 -15.65
CA ASN A 707 26.12 42.55 -14.45
C ASN A 707 27.04 41.36 -14.10
N ASN A 708 26.83 40.18 -14.71
CA ASN A 708 27.55 38.93 -14.43
C ASN A 708 27.98 38.23 -15.75
N GLU A 709 28.58 38.94 -16.66
CA GLU A 709 28.98 38.45 -18.01
C GLU A 709 29.86 37.20 -18.00
N ASP A 710 30.60 36.95 -16.93
CA ASP A 710 31.51 35.80 -16.81
C ASP A 710 30.80 34.46 -16.59
N SER A 711 29.54 34.47 -16.15
CA SER A 711 28.81 33.23 -15.78
C SER A 711 27.44 33.09 -16.40
N ILE A 712 26.89 34.15 -16.99
CA ILE A 712 25.52 34.13 -17.55
C ILE A 712 25.54 34.75 -18.96
N SER A 713 25.08 33.99 -19.95
CA SER A 713 24.92 34.43 -21.32
C SER A 713 23.44 34.45 -21.75
N TYR A 714 23.10 35.35 -22.67
CA TYR A 714 21.77 35.47 -23.25
C TYR A 714 21.85 35.61 -24.77
N SER A 715 21.06 34.80 -25.48
CA SER A 715 20.92 34.86 -26.93
C SER A 715 19.48 34.65 -27.38
N GLU A 716 19.14 35.19 -28.57
CA GLU A 716 17.82 35.00 -29.18
C GLU A 716 17.98 34.29 -30.52
N VAL A 717 17.08 33.40 -30.84
CA VAL A 717 17.04 32.66 -32.10
C VAL A 717 15.61 32.70 -32.66
N ASP A 718 15.51 33.04 -33.93
CA ASP A 718 14.25 33.15 -34.67
C ASP A 718 13.94 31.80 -35.35
N VAL A 719 12.68 31.35 -35.22
CA VAL A 719 12.21 30.08 -35.77
C VAL A 719 10.95 30.35 -36.60
N HIS A 720 10.97 29.89 -37.85
CA HIS A 720 9.88 30.07 -38.80
C HIS A 720 9.16 28.81 -39.19
N THR A 721 9.81 27.65 -39.08
CA THR A 721 9.23 26.35 -39.46
C THR A 721 9.39 25.30 -38.34
N SER A 722 8.56 24.24 -38.38
CA SER A 722 8.64 23.13 -37.43
C SER A 722 9.96 22.36 -37.51
N GLU A 723 10.63 22.37 -38.67
CA GLU A 723 11.94 21.72 -38.88
C GLU A 723 13.10 22.54 -38.30
N ASP A 724 12.93 23.83 -38.11
CA ASP A 724 13.97 24.67 -37.51
C ASP A 724 14.20 24.37 -36.04
N VAL A 725 13.17 23.98 -35.30
CA VAL A 725 13.28 23.68 -33.86
C VAL A 725 14.30 22.56 -33.59
N PRO A 726 14.19 21.35 -34.18
CA PRO A 726 15.19 20.30 -34.00
C PRO A 726 16.57 20.69 -34.51
N ARG A 727 16.65 21.49 -35.59
CA ARG A 727 17.93 21.98 -36.16
C ARG A 727 18.64 22.89 -35.16
N VAL A 728 17.96 23.89 -34.64
CA VAL A 728 18.50 24.82 -33.63
C VAL A 728 18.94 24.07 -32.38
N LEU A 729 18.12 23.13 -31.86
CA LEU A 729 18.50 22.32 -30.70
C LEU A 729 19.75 21.50 -30.98
N LYS A 730 19.92 20.97 -32.19
CA LYS A 730 21.10 20.20 -32.60
C LYS A 730 22.36 21.05 -32.72
N GLU A 731 22.26 22.28 -33.25
CA GLU A 731 23.37 23.24 -33.29
C GLU A 731 23.81 23.62 -31.87
N LEU A 732 22.87 23.77 -30.94
CA LEU A 732 23.13 24.07 -29.55
C LEU A 732 23.83 22.92 -28.82
N ASP A 733 23.45 21.68 -29.11
CA ASP A 733 24.05 20.48 -28.52
C ASP A 733 25.52 20.29 -28.96
N GLN A 734 25.88 20.71 -30.20
CA GLN A 734 27.25 20.70 -30.71
C GLN A 734 28.19 21.59 -29.92
N ASN A 735 27.67 22.66 -29.28
CA ASN A 735 28.48 23.56 -28.44
C ASN A 735 28.87 22.96 -27.08
N GLY A 736 28.39 21.73 -26.77
CA GLY A 736 28.67 20.98 -25.54
C GLY A 736 27.92 21.57 -24.35
N CYS A 737 26.88 20.89 -23.95
CA CYS A 737 26.05 21.21 -22.80
C CYS A 737 25.99 19.98 -21.87
N ASP A 738 25.93 20.19 -20.56
CA ASP A 738 25.85 19.11 -19.59
C ASP A 738 24.38 18.90 -19.12
N LEU A 739 23.63 20.00 -19.01
CA LEU A 739 22.26 19.99 -18.55
C LEU A 739 21.37 20.97 -19.31
N TYR A 740 20.31 20.47 -19.91
CA TYR A 740 19.22 21.28 -20.43
C TYR A 740 18.15 21.48 -19.36
N ILE A 741 17.68 22.75 -19.24
CA ILE A 741 16.51 23.08 -18.42
C ILE A 741 15.45 23.66 -19.35
N VAL A 742 14.26 23.02 -19.37
CA VAL A 742 13.17 23.39 -20.28
C VAL A 742 11.83 23.39 -19.53
N GLY A 743 10.94 24.30 -19.90
CA GLY A 743 9.56 24.24 -19.45
C GLY A 743 8.78 23.18 -20.24
N ARG A 744 7.79 22.54 -19.61
CA ARG A 744 6.83 21.72 -20.32
C ARG A 744 5.91 22.60 -21.12
N GLY A 745 6.23 22.85 -22.37
CA GLY A 745 5.68 23.87 -23.24
C GLY A 745 4.16 24.06 -23.19
N TYR A 746 3.74 25.30 -23.31
CA TYR A 746 2.35 25.78 -23.33
C TYR A 746 2.02 26.39 -24.71
N TYR A 747 2.32 25.65 -25.78
CA TYR A 747 2.32 26.21 -27.15
C TYR A 747 1.02 25.89 -27.90
N ARG A 748 -0.14 26.17 -27.32
CA ARG A 748 -1.47 25.78 -27.87
C ARG A 748 -1.80 26.36 -29.25
N ASN A 749 -1.27 27.53 -29.60
CA ASN A 749 -1.63 28.26 -30.84
C ASN A 749 -0.54 28.29 -31.89
N SER A 750 0.58 27.65 -31.66
CA SER A 750 1.65 27.57 -32.63
C SER A 750 1.46 26.42 -33.58
N LYS A 751 1.29 26.66 -34.86
CA LYS A 751 1.29 25.63 -35.91
C LYS A 751 2.58 24.83 -35.92
N ILE A 752 3.69 25.49 -35.59
CA ILE A 752 5.03 24.91 -35.50
C ILE A 752 5.06 23.79 -34.47
N PHE A 753 4.53 24.05 -33.28
CA PHE A 753 4.54 23.05 -32.21
C PHE A 753 3.42 22.02 -32.32
N SER A 754 2.28 22.32 -32.94
CA SER A 754 1.21 21.35 -33.16
C SER A 754 1.66 20.19 -34.05
N ASN A 755 2.46 20.50 -35.10
CA ASN A 755 3.03 19.48 -35.98
C ASN A 755 4.06 18.59 -35.25
N LEU A 756 4.88 19.17 -34.38
CA LEU A 756 5.87 18.42 -33.60
C LEU A 756 5.23 17.56 -32.49
N LEU A 757 4.06 17.95 -32.01
CA LEU A 757 3.32 17.21 -31.00
C LEU A 757 2.83 15.83 -31.49
N GLU A 758 2.53 15.70 -32.77
CA GLU A 758 2.12 14.42 -33.37
C GLU A 758 3.23 13.36 -33.32
N TRP A 759 4.48 13.79 -33.22
CA TRP A 759 5.68 12.94 -33.17
C TRP A 759 6.19 12.67 -31.76
N CYS A 760 5.49 13.17 -30.73
CA CYS A 760 5.93 13.13 -29.33
C CYS A 760 5.63 11.73 -28.73
N GLU A 761 6.68 11.02 -28.27
CA GLU A 761 6.54 9.71 -27.59
C GLU A 761 6.17 9.86 -26.10
N CYS A 762 6.78 10.85 -25.44
CA CYS A 762 6.67 11.07 -24.01
C CYS A 762 6.00 12.39 -23.70
N VAL A 763 4.68 12.40 -23.73
CA VAL A 763 3.83 13.60 -23.52
C VAL A 763 4.11 14.30 -22.18
N GLU A 764 4.58 13.57 -21.17
CA GLU A 764 4.97 14.10 -19.87
C GLU A 764 6.16 15.08 -19.93
N LEU A 765 7.03 14.95 -20.93
CA LEU A 765 8.18 15.84 -21.12
C LEU A 765 7.85 17.09 -21.97
N GLY A 766 6.73 17.10 -22.68
CA GLY A 766 6.43 18.14 -23.68
C GLY A 766 7.32 18.04 -24.91
N VAL A 767 7.08 18.88 -25.91
CA VAL A 767 7.70 18.75 -27.25
C VAL A 767 9.24 18.90 -27.19
N ILE A 768 9.72 19.97 -26.58
CA ILE A 768 11.18 20.24 -26.52
C ILE A 768 11.88 19.20 -25.62
N GLY A 769 11.27 18.88 -24.48
CA GLY A 769 11.81 17.88 -23.56
C GLY A 769 11.89 16.50 -24.19
N ASP A 770 10.89 16.09 -24.96
CA ASP A 770 10.85 14.80 -25.65
C ASP A 770 11.89 14.73 -26.78
N ILE A 771 12.04 15.79 -27.60
CA ILE A 771 13.08 15.86 -28.63
C ILE A 771 14.47 15.68 -28.00
N LEU A 772 14.79 16.42 -26.94
CA LEU A 772 16.07 16.34 -26.25
C LEU A 772 16.30 14.99 -25.55
N ALA A 773 15.24 14.36 -25.04
CA ALA A 773 15.31 13.06 -24.39
C ALA A 773 15.30 11.88 -25.38
N SER A 774 14.98 12.11 -26.66
CA SER A 774 14.85 11.03 -27.63
C SER A 774 16.23 10.40 -27.95
N ASN A 775 16.23 9.09 -28.20
CA ASN A 775 17.45 8.39 -28.65
C ASN A 775 17.88 8.79 -30.05
N ILE A 776 16.96 9.29 -30.87
CA ILE A 776 17.21 9.73 -32.25
C ILE A 776 18.01 11.04 -32.27
N PHE A 777 17.77 11.92 -31.28
CA PHE A 777 18.51 13.20 -31.17
C PHE A 777 19.98 12.95 -30.82
N GLY A 778 20.29 11.90 -30.05
CA GLY A 778 21.67 11.43 -29.76
C GLY A 778 22.45 12.33 -28.81
N SER A 779 21.81 13.24 -28.09
CA SER A 779 22.49 14.09 -27.10
C SER A 779 22.97 13.24 -25.90
N SER A 780 24.18 13.61 -25.41
CA SER A 780 24.73 13.06 -24.17
C SER A 780 24.31 13.84 -22.91
N SER A 781 23.62 14.94 -23.09
CA SER A 781 23.26 15.88 -22.02
C SER A 781 22.03 15.43 -21.24
N SER A 782 22.02 15.65 -19.93
CA SER A 782 20.84 15.44 -19.09
C SER A 782 19.78 16.53 -19.31
N VAL A 783 18.52 16.21 -19.03
CA VAL A 783 17.38 17.13 -19.26
C VAL A 783 16.52 17.24 -18.01
N LEU A 784 16.24 18.46 -17.58
CA LEU A 784 15.26 18.77 -16.54
C LEU A 784 14.06 19.47 -17.16
N VAL A 785 12.92 18.80 -17.15
CA VAL A 785 11.64 19.37 -17.62
C VAL A 785 10.84 19.87 -16.44
N VAL A 786 10.41 21.13 -16.49
CA VAL A 786 9.73 21.80 -15.38
C VAL A 786 8.30 22.17 -15.76
N GLN A 787 7.38 21.94 -14.83
CA GLN A 787 5.99 22.37 -14.92
C GLN A 787 5.61 23.21 -13.70
N GLN A 788 5.05 24.39 -13.93
CA GLN A 788 4.56 25.28 -12.88
C GLN A 788 3.27 24.75 -12.28
N TYR A 789 3.05 25.00 -11.00
CA TYR A 789 1.79 24.69 -10.32
C TYR A 789 0.58 25.36 -11.00
N GLY A 790 -0.50 24.60 -11.16
CA GLY A 790 -1.77 25.07 -11.75
C GLY A 790 -1.90 24.88 -13.26
N PHE A 791 -0.85 24.44 -13.95
CA PHE A 791 -0.86 24.21 -15.40
C PHE A 791 -0.81 22.74 -15.82
N GLY A 792 -1.04 21.80 -14.88
CA GLY A 792 -0.99 20.35 -15.12
C GLY A 792 -2.20 19.75 -15.83
N GLY A 793 -3.37 20.36 -15.75
CA GLY A 793 -4.64 19.84 -16.28
C GLY A 793 -4.89 20.08 -17.77
N MET A 794 -3.96 20.62 -18.50
CA MET A 794 -4.10 20.93 -19.93
C MET A 794 -3.60 19.76 -20.77
N GLU A 795 -4.46 18.76 -21.01
CA GLU A 795 -4.15 17.67 -21.95
C GLU A 795 -4.01 18.19 -23.38
N PHE A 796 -2.90 17.85 -24.00
CA PHE A 796 -2.71 17.98 -25.43
C PHE A 796 -3.65 16.99 -26.14
N GLY A 797 -4.61 17.52 -26.93
CA GLY A 797 -5.28 16.74 -27.95
C GLY A 797 -6.40 15.79 -27.55
N LYS A 798 -7.51 16.30 -27.03
CA LYS A 798 -8.85 15.80 -27.36
C LYS A 798 -9.78 16.98 -27.60
N LYS A 799 -10.32 17.09 -28.80
CA LYS A 799 -11.53 17.87 -29.08
C LYS A 799 -12.64 17.31 -28.20
N ASN A 800 -12.79 17.82 -26.99
CA ASN A 800 -13.99 17.66 -26.21
C ASN A 800 -14.38 19.03 -25.70
N SER A 801 -15.54 19.43 -26.13
CA SER A 801 -16.29 20.60 -25.70
C SER A 801 -16.15 20.82 -24.19
N ALA A 802 -15.55 21.93 -23.86
CA ALA A 802 -15.38 22.36 -22.48
C ALA A 802 -16.74 22.57 -21.82
N LYS A 803 -17.18 21.64 -21.01
CA LYS A 803 -18.09 21.96 -19.92
C LYS A 803 -17.27 22.58 -18.80
N LEU A 804 -17.13 23.90 -18.85
CA LEU A 804 -16.71 24.70 -17.71
C LEU A 804 -17.81 24.58 -16.63
N ILE A 805 -17.63 23.70 -15.65
CA ILE A 805 -18.40 23.77 -14.44
C ILE A 805 -17.77 24.87 -13.57
N VAL A 806 -18.25 26.08 -13.72
CA VAL A 806 -18.10 27.12 -12.71
C VAL A 806 -19.01 26.70 -11.56
N LYS A 807 -18.46 26.15 -10.50
CA LYS A 807 -19.11 26.13 -9.19
C LYS A 807 -18.80 27.45 -8.51
N THR A 808 -19.71 28.41 -8.67
CA THR A 808 -19.94 29.45 -7.68
C THR A 808 -20.62 28.83 -6.46
N GLU A 809 -20.07 29.13 -5.31
CA GLU A 809 -20.42 29.00 -3.91
C GLU A 809 -19.49 28.06 -3.11
#